data_79b6824f1a023b241791666d35d77905
#
_entry.id   79b6824f1a023b241791666d35d77905
#
_cell.length_a   1.000
_cell.length_b   1.000
_cell.length_c   1.000
_cell.angle_alpha   90.00
_cell.angle_beta   90.00
_cell.angle_gamma   90.00
#
_symmetry.space_group_name_H-M   'P 1'
#
loop_
_entity.id
_entity.type
_entity.pdbx_description
1 polymer ?
#
loop_
_entity_poly.entity_id
_entity_poly.type
_entity_poly.pdbx_seq_one_letter_code
_entity_poly.pdbx_strand_id
1 'polypeptide(L)'
;MAKKASDHVKYYNNPDGPVIGTVSRNIIERDGLYFKDLDGSGEYQPFDDWRLPAKERAKAYVKVLSTDEKIAQLFISDWRMGKYPCGVEGHQVVFDESGILDDAWVHGKNIFGEQHLPGTTELIKDWFARHLILRANPTPDDLADWINQLHAVAEECPHFVPVQVVSNSRNENGETVFGMNDAAGVFASWPGTLGIAAAVRGCGIGLVDDFADCIRREWDAAGLKKGYMYMADIISDPRWQRSYGTFGEDPKLVCEIFSHLIPGIQGSSHGVTADGVAVTVKHFPGGGARENGFDPHYEMGQWNVYRTEGSLSKYHLPGFQTAADCGASSIMPYYAKPSKEKSAPQTDKDGNAMELEPWGFAYNKPFIDGLLRRQMGFEGYINSDTGIVHNMAWGVEMLDGPERVGFAVNQAGVDLISGLFDHQYGREAYDRGRNGYYDTHAVPEGFKKEELVLTEEALDRAVSRTLTELFALGMFENPYRDPKKAAQTVSDPRDWDHAMDVHRKSVVLLKNDGTLPLSREKIKQKKVYAECFYKDGERAKKATAKLREDLKGGLFCLTETYEEADYAILMLYPSSGEYFSATKGYLELDLCDEKPVFDVDTEGRPSGTTHLETTLKGVKRIRKIAHAIHGNGGKVIGNLNITLAWEVGSAEPYLDALTAGFDTEQSAVLDVIFGRFAPVGKLPVTLPRGDEVLAVDQQGVCVSPNDVPGYDKDKYMPESLKDENGKAYAYRDTAGNYYELNFGLCII
;
A
#
# COMPACT_ATOMS: atom_id res chain seq x y z
N MET A 1 -30.47 -13.85 -22.70
CA MET A 1 -29.80 -13.43 -21.48
C MET A 1 -28.35 -13.84 -21.59
N ALA A 2 -27.43 -12.95 -21.36
CA ALA A 2 -26.01 -13.27 -21.32
C ALA A 2 -25.76 -14.39 -20.30
N LYS A 3 -24.93 -15.37 -20.66
CA LYS A 3 -24.65 -16.52 -19.80
C LYS A 3 -23.52 -16.15 -18.86
N LYS A 4 -23.83 -15.82 -17.60
CA LYS A 4 -22.80 -15.59 -16.57
C LYS A 4 -22.13 -16.91 -16.19
N ALA A 5 -20.82 -16.91 -15.99
CA ALA A 5 -20.09 -18.11 -15.57
C ALA A 5 -20.66 -18.71 -14.28
N SER A 6 -21.02 -17.86 -13.31
CA SER A 6 -21.63 -18.26 -12.04
C SER A 6 -22.88 -19.16 -12.19
N ASP A 7 -23.63 -19.00 -13.29
CA ASP A 7 -24.84 -19.80 -13.56
C ASP A 7 -24.54 -21.21 -14.11
N HIS A 8 -23.30 -21.48 -14.49
CA HIS A 8 -22.90 -22.70 -15.20
C HIS A 8 -21.83 -23.52 -14.50
N VAL A 9 -21.34 -23.08 -13.33
CA VAL A 9 -20.35 -23.83 -12.56
C VAL A 9 -20.94 -25.14 -12.09
N LYS A 10 -20.25 -26.24 -12.39
CA LYS A 10 -20.54 -27.57 -11.84
C LYS A 10 -19.63 -27.83 -10.67
N TYR A 11 -20.18 -28.42 -9.62
CA TYR A 11 -19.43 -28.71 -8.40
C TYR A 11 -19.40 -30.20 -8.14
N TYR A 12 -18.22 -30.71 -7.80
CA TYR A 12 -17.93 -32.10 -7.46
C TYR A 12 -17.34 -32.15 -6.05
N ASN A 13 -18.03 -32.83 -5.13
CA ASN A 13 -17.63 -32.90 -3.74
C ASN A 13 -16.71 -34.09 -3.48
N ASN A 14 -15.57 -33.86 -2.86
CA ASN A 14 -14.70 -34.91 -2.38
C ASN A 14 -14.92 -35.16 -0.88
N PRO A 15 -15.05 -36.43 -0.43
CA PRO A 15 -15.02 -36.74 1.00
C PRO A 15 -13.68 -36.30 1.57
N ASP A 16 -13.69 -35.51 2.65
CA ASP A 16 -12.52 -34.98 3.32
C ASP A 16 -11.52 -34.22 2.43
N GLY A 17 -12.00 -33.64 1.30
CA GLY A 17 -11.19 -32.95 0.31
C GLY A 17 -11.86 -31.67 -0.23
N PRO A 18 -11.20 -30.97 -1.16
CA PRO A 18 -11.75 -29.74 -1.75
C PRO A 18 -12.97 -30.05 -2.63
N VAL A 19 -13.86 -29.07 -2.73
CA VAL A 19 -14.89 -29.04 -3.76
C VAL A 19 -14.22 -28.63 -5.08
N ILE A 20 -14.41 -29.44 -6.12
CA ILE A 20 -13.93 -29.10 -7.47
C ILE A 20 -15.02 -28.32 -8.19
N GLY A 21 -14.70 -27.07 -8.60
CA GLY A 21 -15.59 -26.21 -9.37
C GLY A 21 -15.09 -26.03 -10.80
N THR A 22 -15.95 -26.22 -11.79
CA THR A 22 -15.59 -26.04 -13.22
C THR A 22 -16.78 -25.61 -14.05
N VAL A 23 -16.55 -24.79 -15.07
CA VAL A 23 -17.52 -24.46 -16.12
C VAL A 23 -17.35 -25.42 -17.32
N SER A 24 -16.14 -25.64 -17.77
CA SER A 24 -15.86 -26.33 -19.02
C SER A 24 -14.80 -27.44 -18.94
N ARG A 25 -13.94 -27.47 -17.92
CA ARG A 25 -12.89 -28.47 -17.76
C ARG A 25 -13.46 -29.84 -17.46
N ASN A 26 -12.82 -30.85 -18.01
CA ASN A 26 -13.11 -32.24 -17.71
C ASN A 26 -12.76 -32.58 -16.26
N ILE A 27 -13.47 -33.57 -15.74
CA ILE A 27 -13.22 -34.11 -14.40
C ILE A 27 -12.76 -35.56 -14.55
N ILE A 28 -11.68 -35.88 -13.90
CA ILE A 28 -11.14 -37.23 -13.78
C ILE A 28 -11.67 -37.82 -12.47
N GLU A 29 -12.39 -38.93 -12.57
CA GLU A 29 -12.83 -39.71 -11.40
C GLU A 29 -11.88 -40.88 -11.20
N ARG A 30 -11.30 -40.96 -9.98
CA ARG A 30 -10.40 -42.05 -9.61
C ARG A 30 -10.56 -42.38 -8.12
N ASP A 31 -10.76 -43.69 -7.87
CA ASP A 31 -10.93 -44.22 -6.50
C ASP A 31 -12.04 -43.51 -5.70
N GLY A 32 -13.10 -43.07 -6.38
CA GLY A 32 -14.22 -42.35 -5.79
C GLY A 32 -13.94 -40.88 -5.45
N LEU A 33 -12.83 -40.35 -5.95
CA LEU A 33 -12.44 -38.92 -5.80
C LEU A 33 -12.45 -38.24 -7.18
N TYR A 34 -12.71 -36.93 -7.14
CA TYR A 34 -12.76 -36.05 -8.30
C TYR A 34 -11.54 -35.15 -8.38
N PHE A 35 -10.96 -35.04 -9.56
CA PHE A 35 -9.81 -34.21 -9.89
C PHE A 35 -10.12 -33.41 -11.14
N LYS A 36 -9.65 -32.15 -11.21
CA LYS A 36 -9.78 -31.35 -12.43
C LYS A 36 -8.66 -31.73 -13.42
N ASP A 37 -8.99 -31.98 -14.66
CA ASP A 37 -8.04 -32.23 -15.76
C ASP A 37 -7.37 -30.89 -16.14
N LEU A 38 -6.17 -30.61 -15.58
CA LEU A 38 -5.52 -29.31 -15.72
C LEU A 38 -4.85 -29.14 -17.09
N ASP A 39 -4.35 -30.21 -17.71
CA ASP A 39 -3.65 -30.17 -19.01
C ASP A 39 -4.53 -30.58 -20.21
N GLY A 40 -5.78 -30.94 -19.95
CA GLY A 40 -6.73 -31.34 -20.99
C GLY A 40 -6.44 -32.72 -21.63
N SER A 41 -5.53 -33.50 -21.04
CA SER A 41 -5.15 -34.82 -21.58
C SER A 41 -6.21 -35.89 -21.36
N GLY A 42 -7.10 -35.70 -20.40
CA GLY A 42 -8.04 -36.72 -19.94
C GLY A 42 -7.40 -37.83 -19.08
N GLU A 43 -6.10 -37.72 -18.80
CA GLU A 43 -5.34 -38.67 -18.01
C GLU A 43 -4.93 -38.02 -16.66
N TYR A 44 -5.07 -38.82 -15.60
CA TYR A 44 -4.66 -38.33 -14.25
C TYR A 44 -3.15 -38.13 -14.15
N GLN A 45 -2.76 -36.93 -13.74
CA GLN A 45 -1.38 -36.52 -13.58
C GLN A 45 -1.09 -36.13 -12.10
N PRO A 46 0.19 -36.15 -11.67
CA PRO A 46 0.54 -35.72 -10.30
C PRO A 46 0.12 -34.31 -9.94
N PHE A 47 0.07 -33.40 -10.89
CA PHE A 47 -0.35 -32.02 -10.65
C PHE A 47 -1.88 -31.87 -10.49
N ASP A 48 -2.70 -32.85 -10.94
CA ASP A 48 -4.15 -32.88 -10.71
C ASP A 48 -4.47 -33.28 -9.27
N ASP A 49 -3.57 -34.01 -8.60
CA ASP A 49 -3.80 -34.56 -7.27
C ASP A 49 -3.70 -33.48 -6.17
N TRP A 50 -4.84 -32.99 -5.74
CA TRP A 50 -4.96 -31.98 -4.69
C TRP A 50 -4.44 -32.45 -3.33
N ARG A 51 -4.17 -33.73 -3.12
CA ARG A 51 -3.58 -34.28 -1.87
C ARG A 51 -2.07 -34.08 -1.79
N LEU A 52 -1.40 -33.85 -2.94
CA LEU A 52 0.02 -33.58 -3.00
C LEU A 52 0.34 -32.13 -2.59
N PRO A 53 1.52 -31.88 -2.01
CA PRO A 53 1.95 -30.53 -1.66
C PRO A 53 1.96 -29.60 -2.87
N ALA A 54 1.49 -28.35 -2.68
CA ALA A 54 1.43 -27.33 -3.74
C ALA A 54 2.75 -27.18 -4.50
N LYS A 55 3.90 -27.18 -3.79
CA LYS A 55 5.25 -27.07 -4.36
C LYS A 55 5.61 -28.25 -5.29
N GLU A 56 5.13 -29.45 -4.99
CA GLU A 56 5.36 -30.63 -5.82
C GLU A 56 4.49 -30.55 -7.08
N ARG A 57 3.21 -30.19 -6.95
CA ARG A 57 2.29 -29.98 -8.05
C ARG A 57 2.80 -28.92 -9.01
N ALA A 58 3.23 -27.76 -8.49
CA ALA A 58 3.78 -26.67 -9.29
C ALA A 58 5.01 -27.10 -10.10
N LYS A 59 5.96 -27.83 -9.47
CA LYS A 59 7.14 -28.37 -10.15
C LYS A 59 6.82 -29.41 -11.24
N ALA A 60 5.74 -30.15 -11.09
CA ALA A 60 5.27 -31.06 -12.11
C ALA A 60 4.56 -30.32 -13.24
N TYR A 61 3.71 -29.34 -12.90
CA TYR A 61 2.89 -28.63 -13.85
C TYR A 61 3.68 -27.67 -14.76
N VAL A 62 4.69 -26.97 -14.22
CA VAL A 62 5.55 -26.08 -15.03
C VAL A 62 6.21 -26.78 -16.20
N LYS A 63 6.43 -28.09 -16.11
CA LYS A 63 7.09 -28.88 -17.17
C LYS A 63 6.20 -29.15 -18.39
N VAL A 64 4.89 -29.10 -18.25
CA VAL A 64 3.93 -29.31 -19.36
C VAL A 64 3.55 -27.99 -20.02
N LEU A 65 3.74 -26.87 -19.37
CA LEU A 65 3.51 -25.55 -19.95
C LEU A 65 4.50 -25.28 -21.10
N SER A 66 3.99 -24.71 -22.19
CA SER A 66 4.84 -24.21 -23.27
C SER A 66 5.70 -23.03 -22.82
N THR A 67 6.79 -22.75 -23.54
CA THR A 67 7.65 -21.59 -23.25
C THR A 67 6.86 -20.29 -23.29
N ASP A 68 5.93 -20.12 -24.24
CA ASP A 68 5.11 -18.91 -24.35
C ASP A 68 4.16 -18.75 -23.15
N GLU A 69 3.54 -19.83 -22.68
CA GLU A 69 2.71 -19.81 -21.48
C GLU A 69 3.51 -19.47 -20.21
N LYS A 70 4.76 -19.96 -20.12
CA LYS A 70 5.67 -19.60 -19.02
C LYS A 70 6.07 -18.11 -19.07
N ILE A 71 6.46 -17.62 -20.26
CA ILE A 71 6.84 -16.22 -20.45
C ILE A 71 5.66 -15.30 -20.09
N ALA A 72 4.45 -15.62 -20.53
CA ALA A 72 3.27 -14.83 -20.22
C ALA A 72 2.98 -14.72 -18.72
N GLN A 73 3.33 -15.73 -17.93
CA GLN A 73 3.15 -15.72 -16.47
C GLN A 73 4.21 -14.92 -15.71
N LEU A 74 5.24 -14.39 -16.38
CA LEU A 74 6.21 -13.47 -15.75
C LEU A 74 5.66 -12.06 -15.55
N PHE A 75 4.49 -11.72 -16.10
CA PHE A 75 4.01 -10.35 -16.16
C PHE A 75 2.65 -10.19 -15.49
N ILE A 76 2.48 -9.06 -14.80
CA ILE A 76 1.21 -8.62 -14.25
C ILE A 76 0.86 -7.24 -14.82
N SER A 77 -0.33 -7.13 -15.40
CA SER A 77 -0.82 -5.95 -16.09
C SER A 77 -1.94 -5.27 -15.31
N ASP A 78 -2.02 -3.96 -15.44
CA ASP A 78 -3.21 -3.20 -15.04
C ASP A 78 -4.39 -3.62 -15.91
N TRP A 79 -5.53 -3.94 -15.27
CA TRP A 79 -6.68 -4.37 -16.02
C TRP A 79 -7.99 -3.74 -15.52
N ARG A 80 -8.99 -3.74 -16.40
CA ARG A 80 -10.25 -3.02 -16.24
C ARG A 80 -11.42 -3.96 -16.17
N MET A 81 -12.42 -3.53 -15.44
CA MET A 81 -13.74 -4.20 -15.48
C MET A 81 -14.66 -3.45 -16.44
N GLY A 82 -15.35 -4.17 -17.30
CA GLY A 82 -16.12 -3.62 -18.42
C GLY A 82 -16.99 -2.40 -18.13
N LYS A 83 -17.81 -2.39 -17.10
CA LYS A 83 -18.68 -1.27 -16.78
C LYS A 83 -18.04 -0.18 -15.91
N TYR A 84 -16.81 -0.34 -15.50
CA TYR A 84 -16.09 0.62 -14.65
C TYR A 84 -15.07 1.42 -15.47
N PRO A 85 -14.82 2.69 -15.13
CA PRO A 85 -13.85 3.52 -15.84
C PRO A 85 -12.46 2.88 -15.90
N CYS A 86 -11.84 2.92 -17.06
CA CYS A 86 -10.52 2.32 -17.27
C CYS A 86 -9.33 3.30 -17.13
N GLY A 87 -9.60 4.59 -16.94
CA GLY A 87 -8.56 5.62 -16.87
C GLY A 87 -7.83 5.90 -18.20
N VAL A 88 -8.32 5.37 -19.33
CA VAL A 88 -7.81 5.68 -20.68
C VAL A 88 -8.83 6.53 -21.41
N GLU A 89 -8.44 7.74 -21.81
CA GLU A 89 -9.33 8.67 -22.50
C GLU A 89 -9.77 8.09 -23.87
N GLY A 90 -11.05 8.22 -24.17
CA GLY A 90 -11.63 7.77 -25.44
C GLY A 90 -11.89 6.27 -25.55
N HIS A 91 -11.67 5.48 -24.48
CA HIS A 91 -11.99 4.06 -24.48
C HIS A 91 -13.50 3.83 -24.55
N GLN A 92 -13.93 2.99 -25.51
CA GLN A 92 -15.31 2.55 -25.66
C GLN A 92 -15.40 1.08 -25.27
N VAL A 93 -16.19 0.78 -24.25
CA VAL A 93 -16.39 -0.62 -23.78
C VAL A 93 -17.11 -1.43 -24.86
N VAL A 94 -16.55 -2.60 -25.17
CA VAL A 94 -17.19 -3.64 -26.01
C VAL A 94 -17.24 -4.91 -25.18
N PHE A 95 -18.44 -5.33 -24.81
CA PHE A 95 -18.60 -6.53 -23.98
C PHE A 95 -18.46 -7.81 -24.79
N ASP A 96 -17.92 -8.83 -24.11
CA ASP A 96 -17.98 -10.23 -24.56
C ASP A 96 -19.45 -10.75 -24.58
N GLU A 97 -19.66 -12.00 -25.04
CA GLU A 97 -20.99 -12.61 -25.10
C GLU A 97 -21.68 -12.73 -23.73
N SER A 98 -20.92 -12.75 -22.63
CA SER A 98 -21.47 -12.75 -21.27
C SER A 98 -22.01 -11.38 -20.83
N GLY A 99 -21.56 -10.31 -21.48
CA GLY A 99 -21.85 -8.93 -21.09
C GLY A 99 -21.09 -8.46 -19.85
N ILE A 100 -19.99 -9.14 -19.48
CA ILE A 100 -19.20 -8.88 -18.28
C ILE A 100 -17.79 -8.40 -18.61
N LEU A 101 -17.12 -9.02 -19.58
CA LEU A 101 -15.75 -8.69 -19.98
C LEU A 101 -15.72 -7.58 -21.01
N ASP A 102 -14.76 -6.67 -20.87
CA ASP A 102 -14.46 -5.62 -21.84
C ASP A 102 -13.52 -6.18 -22.90
N ASP A 103 -14.05 -6.48 -24.09
CA ASP A 103 -13.30 -7.03 -25.21
C ASP A 103 -12.83 -5.98 -26.23
N ALA A 104 -12.95 -4.69 -25.90
CA ALA A 104 -12.34 -3.65 -26.71
C ALA A 104 -10.82 -3.67 -26.60
N TRP A 105 -10.14 -3.49 -27.73
CA TRP A 105 -8.72 -3.14 -27.72
C TRP A 105 -8.49 -1.79 -27.08
N VAL A 106 -7.42 -1.66 -26.31
CA VAL A 106 -7.01 -0.39 -25.68
C VAL A 106 -5.87 0.22 -26.43
N HIS A 107 -6.10 1.43 -26.88
CA HIS A 107 -5.07 2.28 -27.46
C HIS A 107 -5.06 3.59 -26.70
N GLY A 108 -3.95 3.94 -26.07
CA GLY A 108 -3.88 5.19 -25.33
C GLY A 108 -2.64 5.26 -24.46
N LYS A 109 -2.55 6.34 -23.69
CA LYS A 109 -1.44 6.59 -22.80
C LYS A 109 -1.97 6.75 -21.38
N ASN A 110 -1.32 6.09 -20.45
CA ASN A 110 -1.47 6.38 -19.02
C ASN A 110 -0.14 6.83 -18.42
N ILE A 111 -0.08 6.97 -17.09
CA ILE A 111 1.13 7.40 -16.39
C ILE A 111 2.33 6.45 -16.57
N PHE A 112 2.10 5.18 -16.92
CA PHE A 112 3.14 4.19 -17.14
C PHE A 112 3.60 4.11 -18.61
N GLY A 113 3.02 4.90 -19.51
CA GLY A 113 3.38 4.95 -20.92
C GLY A 113 2.23 4.63 -21.88
N GLU A 114 2.58 4.39 -23.13
CA GLU A 114 1.62 3.99 -24.16
C GLU A 114 1.12 2.58 -23.92
N GLN A 115 -0.18 2.38 -24.07
CA GLN A 115 -0.84 1.09 -23.91
C GLN A 115 -1.41 0.62 -25.25
N HIS A 116 -1.12 -0.61 -25.58
CA HIS A 116 -1.66 -1.30 -26.73
C HIS A 116 -1.97 -2.74 -26.30
N LEU A 117 -3.17 -2.95 -25.79
CA LEU A 117 -3.60 -4.21 -25.20
C LEU A 117 -4.88 -4.73 -25.88
N PRO A 118 -4.99 -6.04 -26.09
CA PRO A 118 -6.18 -6.66 -26.65
C PRO A 118 -7.36 -6.58 -25.68
N GLY A 119 -8.52 -7.01 -26.14
CA GLY A 119 -9.67 -7.26 -25.27
C GLY A 119 -9.40 -8.36 -24.25
N THR A 120 -10.21 -8.39 -23.19
CA THR A 120 -9.96 -9.29 -22.04
C THR A 120 -9.94 -10.75 -22.43
N THR A 121 -10.87 -11.18 -23.29
CA THR A 121 -10.93 -12.59 -23.75
C THR A 121 -9.66 -12.98 -24.49
N GLU A 122 -9.21 -12.18 -25.45
CA GLU A 122 -7.96 -12.39 -26.20
C GLU A 122 -6.73 -12.38 -25.28
N LEU A 123 -6.68 -11.43 -24.34
CA LEU A 123 -5.57 -11.32 -23.38
C LEU A 123 -5.41 -12.63 -22.57
N ILE A 124 -6.51 -13.20 -22.07
CA ILE A 124 -6.47 -14.41 -21.25
C ILE A 124 -6.27 -15.67 -22.09
N LYS A 125 -6.90 -15.74 -23.24
CA LYS A 125 -6.95 -16.96 -24.06
C LYS A 125 -5.74 -17.08 -24.98
N ASP A 126 -5.42 -16.02 -25.71
CA ASP A 126 -4.40 -16.05 -26.75
C ASP A 126 -3.04 -15.56 -26.23
N TRP A 127 -3.03 -14.56 -25.34
CA TRP A 127 -1.80 -14.03 -24.72
C TRP A 127 -1.47 -14.74 -23.40
N PHE A 128 -2.34 -15.60 -22.90
CA PHE A 128 -2.17 -16.36 -21.67
C PHE A 128 -1.85 -15.52 -20.41
N ALA A 129 -2.34 -14.29 -20.32
CA ALA A 129 -2.17 -13.47 -19.11
C ALA A 129 -2.89 -14.12 -17.92
N ARG A 130 -2.21 -14.21 -16.76
CA ARG A 130 -2.73 -14.88 -15.57
C ARG A 130 -2.68 -14.02 -14.32
N HIS A 131 -2.02 -12.88 -14.37
CA HIS A 131 -1.92 -11.95 -13.26
C HIS A 131 -2.42 -10.57 -13.71
N LEU A 132 -3.45 -10.03 -13.02
CA LEU A 132 -4.08 -8.77 -13.38
C LEU A 132 -4.19 -7.87 -12.14
N ILE A 133 -3.94 -6.56 -12.29
CA ILE A 133 -4.14 -5.57 -11.22
C ILE A 133 -5.53 -4.94 -11.40
N LEU A 134 -6.36 -5.01 -10.35
CA LEU A 134 -7.66 -4.35 -10.33
C LEU A 134 -7.51 -2.85 -10.10
N ARG A 135 -7.99 -2.06 -11.07
CA ARG A 135 -7.98 -0.58 -11.05
C ARG A 135 -9.39 0.02 -10.95
N ALA A 136 -10.37 -0.75 -10.52
CA ALA A 136 -11.74 -0.31 -10.38
C ALA A 136 -12.26 -0.52 -8.96
N ASN A 137 -13.35 0.15 -8.60
CA ASN A 137 -14.06 0.03 -7.33
C ASN A 137 -15.45 -0.58 -7.56
N PRO A 138 -15.53 -1.88 -7.89
CA PRO A 138 -16.78 -2.57 -8.12
C PRO A 138 -17.49 -2.92 -6.82
N THR A 139 -18.81 -3.16 -6.91
CA THR A 139 -19.52 -3.86 -5.85
C THR A 139 -19.01 -5.29 -5.69
N PRO A 140 -19.13 -5.92 -4.52
CA PRO A 140 -18.59 -7.26 -4.30
C PRO A 140 -19.18 -8.34 -5.22
N ASP A 141 -20.45 -8.24 -5.54
CA ASP A 141 -21.14 -9.14 -6.46
C ASP A 141 -20.65 -8.98 -7.90
N ASP A 142 -20.51 -7.75 -8.38
CA ASP A 142 -19.93 -7.47 -9.70
C ASP A 142 -18.48 -7.95 -9.80
N LEU A 143 -17.69 -7.78 -8.74
CA LEU A 143 -16.31 -8.24 -8.69
C LEU A 143 -16.24 -9.76 -8.79
N ALA A 144 -17.07 -10.46 -8.02
CA ALA A 144 -17.13 -11.92 -8.05
C ALA A 144 -17.59 -12.44 -9.43
N ASP A 145 -18.61 -11.82 -10.03
CA ASP A 145 -19.07 -12.21 -11.40
C ASP A 145 -17.97 -12.00 -12.44
N TRP A 146 -17.26 -10.86 -12.37
CA TRP A 146 -16.16 -10.57 -13.29
C TRP A 146 -15.01 -11.57 -13.14
N ILE A 147 -14.56 -11.86 -11.92
CA ILE A 147 -13.49 -12.82 -11.66
C ILE A 147 -13.90 -14.23 -12.09
N ASN A 148 -15.16 -14.64 -11.85
CA ASN A 148 -15.68 -15.91 -12.31
C ASN A 148 -15.61 -16.02 -13.84
N GLN A 149 -15.93 -14.95 -14.56
CA GLN A 149 -15.86 -14.93 -16.02
C GLN A 149 -14.41 -15.05 -16.53
N LEU A 150 -13.45 -14.42 -15.86
CA LEU A 150 -12.03 -14.60 -16.20
C LEU A 150 -11.59 -16.06 -16.08
N HIS A 151 -12.02 -16.74 -15.02
CA HIS A 151 -11.73 -18.17 -14.82
C HIS A 151 -12.38 -19.06 -15.86
N ALA A 152 -13.63 -18.76 -16.26
CA ALA A 152 -14.33 -19.52 -17.30
C ALA A 152 -13.60 -19.44 -18.64
N VAL A 153 -13.11 -18.25 -19.01
CA VAL A 153 -12.28 -18.09 -20.22
C VAL A 153 -10.94 -18.82 -20.09
N ALA A 154 -10.31 -18.77 -18.94
CA ALA A 154 -9.04 -19.47 -18.69
C ALA A 154 -9.20 -21.01 -18.77
N GLU A 155 -10.36 -21.57 -18.42
CA GLU A 155 -10.64 -23.00 -18.56
C GLU A 155 -10.70 -23.48 -20.02
N GLU A 156 -10.90 -22.59 -20.99
CA GLU A 156 -10.89 -22.91 -22.41
C GLU A 156 -9.47 -23.04 -23.00
N CYS A 157 -8.43 -22.60 -22.27
CA CYS A 157 -7.05 -22.75 -22.74
C CYS A 157 -6.59 -24.21 -22.70
N PRO A 158 -5.57 -24.61 -23.49
CA PRO A 158 -5.01 -25.96 -23.44
C PRO A 158 -4.60 -26.38 -22.01
N HIS A 159 -3.81 -25.55 -21.34
CA HIS A 159 -3.45 -25.72 -19.94
C HIS A 159 -4.25 -24.75 -19.08
N PHE A 160 -4.93 -25.26 -18.06
CA PHE A 160 -5.68 -24.43 -17.14
C PHE A 160 -4.75 -23.84 -16.06
N VAL A 161 -4.55 -22.53 -16.08
CA VAL A 161 -4.00 -21.77 -14.98
C VAL A 161 -5.04 -20.72 -14.58
N PRO A 162 -5.50 -20.67 -13.32
CA PRO A 162 -6.48 -19.69 -12.88
C PRO A 162 -5.93 -18.26 -12.95
N VAL A 163 -6.81 -17.29 -13.22
CA VAL A 163 -6.43 -15.88 -13.28
C VAL A 163 -6.39 -15.31 -11.87
N GLN A 164 -5.26 -14.80 -11.45
CA GLN A 164 -5.12 -14.11 -10.17
C GLN A 164 -5.32 -12.61 -10.32
N VAL A 165 -6.35 -12.09 -9.67
CA VAL A 165 -6.59 -10.65 -9.58
C VAL A 165 -5.96 -10.11 -8.31
N VAL A 166 -5.09 -9.11 -8.47
CA VAL A 166 -4.38 -8.43 -7.39
C VAL A 166 -5.01 -7.07 -7.14
N SER A 167 -5.08 -6.65 -5.90
CA SER A 167 -5.50 -5.30 -5.53
C SER A 167 -4.60 -4.71 -4.44
N ASN A 168 -4.46 -3.37 -4.41
CA ASN A 168 -4.02 -2.74 -3.17
C ASN A 168 -5.09 -2.95 -2.09
N SER A 169 -4.73 -2.70 -0.83
CA SER A 169 -5.66 -2.81 0.29
C SER A 169 -6.93 -1.98 0.08
N ARG A 170 -8.07 -2.47 0.56
CA ARG A 170 -9.40 -1.89 0.34
C ARG A 170 -10.21 -1.70 1.61
N ASN A 171 -9.64 -2.03 2.75
CA ASN A 171 -10.34 -1.98 4.03
C ASN A 171 -9.93 -0.80 4.91
N GLU A 172 -8.99 0.06 4.48
CA GLU A 172 -8.63 1.27 5.19
C GLU A 172 -9.23 2.50 4.54
N ASN A 173 -9.61 3.47 5.37
CA ASN A 173 -9.87 4.82 4.92
C ASN A 173 -8.59 5.49 4.43
N GLY A 174 -8.75 6.47 3.54
CA GLY A 174 -7.66 7.29 3.02
C GLY A 174 -7.70 7.39 1.51
N GLU A 175 -7.13 8.45 0.99
CA GLU A 175 -6.96 8.61 -0.44
C GLU A 175 -5.82 7.74 -0.90
N THR A 176 -6.09 6.77 -1.75
CA THR A 176 -5.05 6.09 -2.45
C THR A 176 -4.85 6.64 -3.84
N VAL A 177 -3.68 6.35 -4.28
CA VAL A 177 -3.16 6.73 -5.57
C VAL A 177 -3.96 6.05 -6.67
N PHE A 178 -4.19 6.80 -7.74
CA PHE A 178 -4.86 6.34 -8.96
C PHE A 178 -6.33 5.90 -8.79
N GLY A 179 -7.05 6.43 -7.82
CA GLY A 179 -8.46 6.08 -7.60
C GLY A 179 -8.69 4.62 -7.20
N MET A 180 -7.65 3.93 -6.73
CA MET A 180 -7.71 2.51 -6.43
C MET A 180 -8.25 2.16 -5.06
N ASN A 181 -8.43 3.12 -4.21
CA ASN A 181 -8.96 2.91 -2.86
C ASN A 181 -10.14 3.77 -2.51
N ASP A 182 -10.87 4.13 -3.44
CA ASP A 182 -12.20 4.61 -3.08
C ASP A 182 -13.09 3.40 -2.72
N ALA A 183 -12.53 2.54 -1.87
CA ALA A 183 -13.24 1.43 -1.28
C ALA A 183 -14.19 1.89 -0.18
N ALA A 184 -14.18 3.19 0.15
CA ALA A 184 -15.05 3.79 1.13
C ALA A 184 -16.51 3.41 0.87
N GLY A 185 -17.05 2.55 1.73
CA GLY A 185 -18.43 2.10 1.68
C GLY A 185 -18.68 0.84 0.83
N VAL A 186 -17.65 0.19 0.27
CA VAL A 186 -17.79 -1.12 -0.39
C VAL A 186 -17.37 -2.25 0.54
N PHE A 187 -16.10 -2.27 0.95
CA PHE A 187 -15.59 -3.17 1.99
C PHE A 187 -15.69 -2.50 3.36
N ALA A 188 -15.70 -3.27 4.45
CA ALA A 188 -15.71 -2.71 5.79
C ALA A 188 -14.53 -1.75 5.97
N SER A 189 -14.83 -0.51 6.34
CA SER A 189 -13.88 0.60 6.31
C SER A 189 -13.28 0.83 7.69
N TRP A 190 -11.98 0.56 7.81
CA TRP A 190 -11.16 0.74 9.01
C TRP A 190 -10.39 2.06 8.93
N PRO A 191 -9.84 2.61 10.04
CA PRO A 191 -8.99 3.80 9.93
C PRO A 191 -7.74 3.53 9.08
N GLY A 192 -7.06 4.56 8.61
CA GLY A 192 -5.79 4.41 7.94
C GLY A 192 -4.79 3.59 8.76
N THR A 193 -3.77 3.01 8.13
CA THR A 193 -2.80 2.13 8.81
C THR A 193 -2.10 2.79 10.00
N LEU A 194 -1.83 4.11 9.93
CA LEU A 194 -1.38 4.88 11.09
C LEU A 194 -2.42 4.89 12.23
N GLY A 195 -3.70 4.92 11.90
CA GLY A 195 -4.78 4.85 12.89
C GLY A 195 -4.90 3.47 13.53
N ILE A 196 -4.72 2.40 12.76
CA ILE A 196 -4.62 1.04 13.30
C ILE A 196 -3.44 0.96 14.27
N ALA A 197 -2.27 1.48 13.89
CA ALA A 197 -1.08 1.53 14.74
C ALA A 197 -1.33 2.34 16.04
N ALA A 198 -2.01 3.49 15.94
CA ALA A 198 -2.38 4.31 17.11
C ALA A 198 -3.33 3.55 18.06
N ALA A 199 -4.29 2.81 17.52
CA ALA A 199 -5.21 2.00 18.30
C ALA A 199 -4.51 0.79 18.95
N VAL A 200 -3.60 0.11 18.24
CA VAL A 200 -2.78 -0.98 18.82
C VAL A 200 -1.96 -0.48 19.99
N ARG A 201 -1.32 0.68 19.86
CA ARG A 201 -0.55 1.29 20.95
C ARG A 201 -1.39 1.58 22.19
N GLY A 202 -2.64 1.95 22.03
CA GLY A 202 -3.55 2.27 23.12
C GLY A 202 -4.28 1.08 23.73
N CYS A 203 -4.61 0.08 22.92
CA CYS A 203 -5.52 -1.02 23.29
C CYS A 203 -4.92 -2.42 23.15
N GLY A 204 -3.72 -2.55 22.58
CA GLY A 204 -3.04 -3.83 22.35
C GLY A 204 -3.39 -4.47 21.00
N ILE A 205 -2.67 -5.56 20.70
CA ILE A 205 -2.55 -6.14 19.37
C ILE A 205 -3.81 -6.87 18.88
N GLY A 206 -4.68 -7.34 19.76
CA GLY A 206 -5.83 -8.21 19.41
C GLY A 206 -6.78 -7.64 18.36
N LEU A 207 -6.85 -6.31 18.21
CA LEU A 207 -7.66 -5.69 17.15
C LEU A 207 -7.13 -5.99 15.73
N VAL A 208 -5.85 -6.36 15.60
CA VAL A 208 -5.25 -6.74 14.31
C VAL A 208 -5.77 -8.10 13.85
N ASP A 209 -6.08 -9.00 14.78
CA ASP A 209 -6.68 -10.30 14.45
C ASP A 209 -8.08 -10.12 13.84
N ASP A 210 -8.89 -9.21 14.41
CA ASP A 210 -10.23 -8.88 13.86
C ASP A 210 -10.11 -8.23 12.47
N PHE A 211 -9.15 -7.32 12.30
CA PHE A 211 -8.87 -6.67 11.03
C PHE A 211 -8.43 -7.67 9.94
N ALA A 212 -7.51 -8.55 10.27
CA ALA A 212 -7.00 -9.57 9.35
C ALA A 212 -8.10 -10.59 8.96
N ASP A 213 -8.93 -11.03 9.92
CA ASP A 213 -10.05 -11.93 9.65
C ASP A 213 -11.12 -11.28 8.76
N CYS A 214 -11.42 -10.01 9.00
CA CYS A 214 -12.35 -9.23 8.16
C CYS A 214 -11.84 -9.21 6.70
N ILE A 215 -10.58 -8.81 6.47
CA ILE A 215 -9.98 -8.77 5.13
C ILE A 215 -10.05 -10.16 4.48
N ARG A 216 -9.60 -11.20 5.18
CA ARG A 216 -9.57 -12.57 4.65
C ARG A 216 -10.94 -13.03 4.17
N ARG A 217 -11.99 -12.84 4.98
CA ARG A 217 -13.36 -13.27 4.65
C ARG A 217 -13.98 -12.45 3.53
N GLU A 218 -13.85 -11.14 3.57
CA GLU A 218 -14.42 -10.25 2.56
C GLU A 218 -13.76 -10.45 1.19
N TRP A 219 -12.44 -10.52 1.17
CA TRP A 219 -11.68 -10.68 -0.07
C TRP A 219 -11.87 -12.08 -0.68
N ASP A 220 -11.81 -13.14 0.14
CA ASP A 220 -12.07 -14.48 -0.37
C ASP A 220 -13.49 -14.61 -0.94
N ALA A 221 -14.49 -14.06 -0.26
CA ALA A 221 -15.88 -14.08 -0.75
C ALA A 221 -16.05 -13.33 -2.08
N ALA A 222 -15.32 -12.22 -2.27
CA ALA A 222 -15.34 -11.44 -3.51
C ALA A 222 -14.45 -12.00 -4.63
N GLY A 223 -13.66 -13.05 -4.34
CA GLY A 223 -12.73 -13.69 -5.29
C GLY A 223 -11.35 -13.03 -5.37
N LEU A 224 -11.07 -12.02 -4.54
CA LEU A 224 -9.74 -11.42 -4.44
C LEU A 224 -8.82 -12.32 -3.61
N LYS A 225 -7.90 -12.99 -4.25
CA LYS A 225 -6.99 -13.94 -3.60
C LYS A 225 -5.58 -13.40 -3.40
N LYS A 226 -5.32 -12.12 -3.75
CA LYS A 226 -4.00 -11.51 -3.67
C LYS A 226 -4.08 -10.02 -3.35
N GLY A 227 -3.33 -9.57 -2.34
CA GLY A 227 -3.19 -8.17 -1.99
C GLY A 227 -1.76 -7.65 -2.12
N TYR A 228 -1.58 -6.46 -2.73
CA TYR A 228 -0.36 -5.65 -2.63
C TYR A 228 -0.38 -4.91 -1.28
N MET A 229 -0.23 -5.65 -0.19
CA MET A 229 -0.37 -5.19 1.19
C MET A 229 0.39 -6.10 2.16
N TYR A 230 0.92 -5.58 3.24
CA TYR A 230 0.99 -4.18 3.66
C TYR A 230 2.41 -3.65 3.56
N MET A 231 2.59 -2.34 3.88
CA MET A 231 3.91 -1.72 3.90
C MET A 231 4.63 -2.05 5.20
N ALA A 232 5.73 -2.84 5.10
CA ALA A 232 6.68 -3.06 6.21
C ALA A 232 7.66 -1.90 6.37
N ASP A 233 7.53 -0.89 5.51
CA ASP A 233 8.27 0.36 5.59
C ASP A 233 7.98 1.09 6.91
N ILE A 234 8.97 1.81 7.42
CA ILE A 234 8.81 2.72 8.57
C ILE A 234 8.97 4.17 8.13
N ILE A 235 8.39 5.09 8.89
CA ILE A 235 8.60 6.52 8.70
C ILE A 235 9.96 6.90 9.30
N SER A 236 10.94 7.20 8.43
CA SER A 236 12.23 7.75 8.85
C SER A 236 12.47 9.14 8.27
N ASP A 237 12.17 9.40 7.01
CA ASP A 237 12.06 10.75 6.48
C ASP A 237 10.60 11.23 6.59
N PRO A 238 10.30 12.30 7.36
CA PRO A 238 8.93 12.77 7.57
C PRO A 238 8.29 13.38 6.32
N ARG A 239 9.11 13.77 5.33
CA ARG A 239 8.65 14.28 4.03
C ARG A 239 8.29 13.18 3.05
N TRP A 240 8.51 11.91 3.39
CA TRP A 240 8.14 10.82 2.51
C TRP A 240 6.62 10.73 2.38
N GLN A 241 6.12 11.05 1.20
CA GLN A 241 4.69 11.19 0.91
C GLN A 241 3.87 9.94 1.22
N ARG A 242 4.48 8.74 1.16
CA ARG A 242 3.80 7.46 1.40
C ARG A 242 3.73 7.05 2.88
N SER A 243 4.13 7.93 3.80
CA SER A 243 4.07 7.70 5.26
C SER A 243 2.71 7.25 5.75
N TYR A 244 1.61 7.76 5.15
CA TYR A 244 0.23 7.39 5.51
C TYR A 244 -0.08 5.89 5.36
N GLY A 245 0.62 5.16 4.48
CA GLY A 245 0.41 3.72 4.23
C GLY A 245 1.21 2.80 5.16
N THR A 246 2.00 3.37 6.08
CA THR A 246 2.82 2.62 7.05
C THR A 246 2.09 2.42 8.37
N PHE A 247 2.62 1.54 9.22
CA PHE A 247 2.20 1.43 10.64
C PHE A 247 3.05 2.32 11.56
N GLY A 248 3.62 3.42 11.05
CA GLY A 248 4.36 4.40 11.81
C GLY A 248 5.88 4.24 11.72
N GLU A 249 6.57 4.75 12.76
CA GLU A 249 8.03 4.84 12.76
C GLU A 249 8.75 3.77 13.58
N ASP A 250 8.01 2.93 14.33
CA ASP A 250 8.62 1.95 15.24
C ASP A 250 8.71 0.55 14.59
N PRO A 251 9.92 0.05 14.27
CA PRO A 251 10.10 -1.28 13.71
C PRO A 251 9.51 -2.40 14.58
N LYS A 252 9.52 -2.23 15.90
CA LYS A 252 8.99 -3.25 16.83
C LYS A 252 7.48 -3.38 16.71
N LEU A 253 6.77 -2.25 16.59
CA LEU A 253 5.33 -2.26 16.36
C LEU A 253 4.99 -2.89 15.00
N VAL A 254 5.75 -2.55 13.95
CA VAL A 254 5.57 -3.17 12.63
C VAL A 254 5.74 -4.69 12.73
N CYS A 255 6.78 -5.18 13.40
CA CYS A 255 6.98 -6.62 13.60
C CYS A 255 5.81 -7.27 14.38
N GLU A 256 5.35 -6.62 15.45
CA GLU A 256 4.22 -7.11 16.23
C GLU A 256 2.95 -7.19 15.38
N ILE A 257 2.60 -6.13 14.64
CA ILE A 257 1.44 -6.10 13.74
C ILE A 257 1.56 -7.18 12.66
N PHE A 258 2.71 -7.30 11.99
CA PHE A 258 2.90 -8.28 10.91
C PHE A 258 2.83 -9.72 11.40
N SER A 259 3.26 -10.00 12.63
CA SER A 259 3.17 -11.35 13.22
C SER A 259 1.72 -11.84 13.45
N HIS A 260 0.75 -10.93 13.49
CA HIS A 260 -0.69 -11.20 13.54
C HIS A 260 -1.35 -11.07 12.17
N LEU A 261 -1.03 -10.00 11.46
CA LEU A 261 -1.69 -9.61 10.22
C LEU A 261 -1.45 -10.62 9.08
N ILE A 262 -0.19 -11.04 8.87
CA ILE A 262 0.14 -11.95 7.78
C ILE A 262 -0.52 -13.33 7.98
N PRO A 263 -0.36 -14.01 9.14
CA PRO A 263 -1.03 -15.28 9.37
C PRO A 263 -2.56 -15.16 9.35
N GLY A 264 -3.13 -14.07 9.86
CA GLY A 264 -4.57 -13.84 9.87
C GLY A 264 -5.16 -13.70 8.47
N ILE A 265 -4.50 -12.97 7.58
CA ILE A 265 -4.94 -12.80 6.18
C ILE A 265 -4.66 -14.09 5.37
N GLN A 266 -3.49 -14.70 5.52
CA GLN A 266 -3.11 -15.90 4.74
C GLN A 266 -3.75 -17.19 5.26
N GLY A 267 -4.32 -17.16 6.48
CA GLY A 267 -4.90 -18.33 7.14
C GLY A 267 -3.87 -19.24 7.84
N SER A 268 -2.57 -18.93 7.74
CA SER A 268 -1.47 -19.72 8.34
C SER A 268 -0.21 -18.89 8.49
N SER A 269 0.61 -19.22 9.48
CA SER A 269 1.98 -18.69 9.66
C SER A 269 3.04 -19.39 8.78
N HIS A 270 2.64 -20.33 7.95
CA HIS A 270 3.55 -21.13 7.10
C HIS A 270 3.19 -21.04 5.61
N GLY A 271 2.63 -19.92 5.20
CA GLY A 271 2.17 -19.69 3.84
C GLY A 271 0.65 -19.48 3.77
N VAL A 272 0.07 -19.63 2.58
CA VAL A 272 -1.36 -19.39 2.35
C VAL A 272 -2.17 -20.68 2.45
N THR A 273 -3.45 -20.55 2.84
CA THR A 273 -4.44 -21.62 2.83
C THR A 273 -5.51 -21.38 1.74
N ALA A 274 -6.31 -22.39 1.46
CA ALA A 274 -7.35 -22.29 0.43
C ALA A 274 -8.43 -21.23 0.72
N ASP A 275 -8.69 -20.93 1.99
CA ASP A 275 -9.58 -19.85 2.45
C ASP A 275 -8.82 -18.55 2.79
N GLY A 276 -7.50 -18.53 2.60
CA GLY A 276 -6.64 -17.37 2.80
C GLY A 276 -6.60 -16.44 1.60
N VAL A 277 -5.99 -15.27 1.82
CA VAL A 277 -5.63 -14.29 0.80
C VAL A 277 -4.11 -14.09 0.85
N ALA A 278 -3.43 -14.26 -0.25
CA ALA A 278 -1.99 -14.08 -0.32
C ALA A 278 -1.61 -12.60 -0.20
N VAL A 279 -0.51 -12.32 0.49
CA VAL A 279 -0.02 -10.96 0.65
C VAL A 279 1.30 -10.71 -0.09
N THR A 280 1.47 -9.49 -0.58
CA THR A 280 2.74 -8.98 -1.09
C THR A 280 3.22 -7.88 -0.17
N VAL A 281 4.15 -8.21 0.72
CA VAL A 281 4.73 -7.23 1.66
C VAL A 281 5.70 -6.31 0.91
N LYS A 282 5.65 -5.01 1.19
CA LYS A 282 6.36 -3.98 0.44
C LYS A 282 6.88 -2.87 1.36
N HIS A 283 7.89 -2.07 0.94
CA HIS A 283 8.70 -2.20 -0.28
C HIS A 283 10.13 -2.54 0.14
N PHE A 284 10.57 -3.75 -0.09
CA PHE A 284 11.91 -4.23 0.35
C PHE A 284 13.04 -3.42 -0.29
N PRO A 285 14.08 -3.03 0.45
CA PRO A 285 14.40 -3.32 1.86
C PRO A 285 13.95 -2.20 2.84
N GLY A 286 12.96 -1.41 2.50
CA GLY A 286 12.41 -0.29 3.28
C GLY A 286 12.43 1.02 2.51
N GLY A 287 11.23 1.55 2.26
CA GLY A 287 11.05 2.79 1.48
C GLY A 287 11.34 4.08 2.25
N GLY A 288 11.41 4.04 3.59
CA GLY A 288 11.51 5.23 4.42
C GLY A 288 12.84 5.99 4.35
N ALA A 289 13.96 5.33 4.01
CA ALA A 289 15.28 5.96 3.91
C ALA A 289 15.41 6.85 2.65
N ARG A 290 14.46 7.80 2.50
CA ARG A 290 14.39 8.74 1.38
C ARG A 290 15.27 9.95 1.65
N GLU A 291 15.98 10.44 0.64
CA GLU A 291 16.65 11.72 0.73
C GLU A 291 15.62 12.83 0.53
N ASN A 292 15.31 13.57 1.61
CA ASN A 292 14.30 14.65 1.63
C ASN A 292 12.88 14.23 1.19
N GLY A 293 12.54 12.96 1.37
CA GLY A 293 11.21 12.42 1.10
C GLY A 293 10.86 12.23 -0.37
N PHE A 294 11.75 12.49 -1.31
CA PHE A 294 11.46 12.40 -2.75
C PHE A 294 10.98 11.00 -3.16
N ASP A 295 9.93 10.98 -3.99
CA ASP A 295 9.30 9.75 -4.42
C ASP A 295 10.06 9.09 -5.57
N PRO A 296 10.32 7.76 -5.52
CA PRO A 296 11.13 7.06 -6.51
C PRO A 296 10.44 6.80 -7.85
N HIS A 297 9.18 7.22 -8.04
CA HIS A 297 8.59 7.27 -9.37
C HIS A 297 9.23 8.35 -10.25
N TYR A 298 10.04 9.23 -9.68
CA TYR A 298 10.72 10.33 -10.36
C TYR A 298 12.24 10.26 -10.17
N GLU A 299 12.98 10.80 -11.12
CA GLU A 299 14.45 10.76 -11.18
C GLU A 299 15.10 11.28 -9.89
N MET A 300 14.61 12.41 -9.35
CA MET A 300 15.15 12.98 -8.10
C MET A 300 14.98 12.07 -6.89
N GLY A 301 13.99 11.18 -6.91
CA GLY A 301 13.68 10.24 -5.84
C GLY A 301 14.30 8.85 -6.01
N GLN A 302 15.17 8.63 -7.00
CA GLN A 302 15.69 7.31 -7.32
C GLN A 302 16.60 6.70 -6.24
N TRP A 303 17.05 7.48 -5.24
CA TRP A 303 18.04 7.04 -4.26
C TRP A 303 17.44 6.71 -2.89
N ASN A 304 17.82 5.55 -2.33
CA ASN A 304 17.82 5.31 -0.89
C ASN A 304 19.18 5.66 -0.32
N VAL A 305 19.18 6.49 0.73
CA VAL A 305 20.42 6.98 1.34
C VAL A 305 20.41 6.64 2.82
N TYR A 306 21.37 5.84 3.25
CA TYR A 306 21.53 5.40 4.63
C TYR A 306 22.65 6.19 5.29
N ARG A 307 22.35 7.42 5.76
CA ARG A 307 23.38 8.32 6.31
C ARG A 307 23.93 7.87 7.66
N THR A 308 23.17 7.02 8.36
CA THR A 308 23.53 6.50 9.68
C THR A 308 24.07 5.10 9.58
N GLU A 309 25.24 4.85 10.18
CA GLU A 309 25.87 3.54 10.19
C GLU A 309 24.91 2.46 10.75
N GLY A 310 24.74 1.37 10.02
CA GLY A 310 23.89 0.24 10.40
C GLY A 310 22.39 0.53 10.47
N SER A 311 21.91 1.67 9.98
CA SER A 311 20.47 2.03 10.03
C SER A 311 19.59 1.04 9.25
N LEU A 312 20.09 0.49 8.15
CA LEU A 312 19.37 -0.48 7.34
C LEU A 312 18.94 -1.70 8.18
N SER A 313 19.88 -2.37 8.82
CA SER A 313 19.59 -3.55 9.65
C SER A 313 18.82 -3.22 10.92
N LYS A 314 19.07 -2.04 11.50
CA LYS A 314 18.45 -1.64 12.77
C LYS A 314 16.99 -1.24 12.63
N TYR A 315 16.63 -0.50 11.57
CA TYR A 315 15.32 0.12 11.46
C TYR A 315 14.48 -0.40 10.29
N HIS A 316 15.09 -0.69 9.14
CA HIS A 316 14.36 -0.95 7.90
C HIS A 316 14.12 -2.45 7.63
N LEU A 317 15.03 -3.34 8.01
CA LEU A 317 14.89 -4.78 7.75
C LEU A 317 13.98 -5.56 8.71
N PRO A 318 13.76 -5.17 9.98
CA PRO A 318 13.04 -6.04 10.93
C PRO A 318 11.64 -6.44 10.49
N GLY A 319 10.85 -5.52 9.90
CA GLY A 319 9.50 -5.82 9.38
C GLY A 319 9.51 -6.87 8.27
N PHE A 320 10.51 -6.82 7.38
CA PHE A 320 10.67 -7.81 6.30
C PHE A 320 11.17 -9.15 6.81
N GLN A 321 12.02 -9.18 7.85
CA GLN A 321 12.37 -10.42 8.51
C GLN A 321 11.13 -11.10 9.11
N THR A 322 10.30 -10.33 9.82
CA THR A 322 9.04 -10.84 10.37
C THR A 322 8.12 -11.36 9.26
N ALA A 323 8.04 -10.65 8.12
CA ALA A 323 7.25 -11.12 6.98
C ALA A 323 7.76 -12.46 6.44
N ALA A 324 9.08 -12.64 6.32
CA ALA A 324 9.67 -13.90 5.90
C ALA A 324 9.39 -15.03 6.93
N ASP A 325 9.57 -14.75 8.22
CA ASP A 325 9.33 -15.71 9.31
C ASP A 325 7.85 -16.14 9.41
N CYS A 326 6.91 -15.25 9.07
CA CYS A 326 5.48 -15.54 9.01
C CYS A 326 5.02 -16.16 7.68
N GLY A 327 5.94 -16.50 6.78
CA GLY A 327 5.63 -17.15 5.53
C GLY A 327 4.83 -16.28 4.56
N ALA A 328 5.14 -14.97 4.51
CA ALA A 328 4.54 -14.07 3.51
C ALA A 328 4.70 -14.66 2.11
N SER A 329 3.63 -14.67 1.33
CA SER A 329 3.59 -15.34 0.03
C SER A 329 4.49 -14.68 -1.00
N SER A 330 4.57 -13.35 -0.98
CA SER A 330 5.50 -12.59 -1.81
C SER A 330 6.02 -11.33 -1.14
N ILE A 331 7.17 -10.85 -1.63
CA ILE A 331 7.76 -9.58 -1.22
C ILE A 331 8.04 -8.75 -2.48
N MET A 332 7.79 -7.43 -2.38
CA MET A 332 7.97 -6.48 -3.46
C MET A 332 9.20 -5.62 -3.20
N PRO A 333 10.27 -5.73 -4.03
CA PRO A 333 11.38 -4.78 -4.00
C PRO A 333 10.92 -3.38 -4.42
N TYR A 334 11.52 -2.36 -3.79
CA TYR A 334 11.21 -0.97 -4.10
C TYR A 334 11.88 -0.52 -5.41
N TYR A 335 11.39 0.57 -6.00
CA TYR A 335 12.00 1.15 -7.21
C TYR A 335 13.42 1.65 -7.00
N ALA A 336 13.63 2.32 -5.85
CA ALA A 336 14.86 3.03 -5.57
C ALA A 336 16.10 2.14 -5.64
N LYS A 337 17.26 2.80 -5.79
CA LYS A 337 18.58 2.19 -5.74
C LYS A 337 19.36 2.72 -4.54
N PRO A 338 20.22 1.92 -3.88
CA PRO A 338 21.03 2.40 -2.78
C PRO A 338 22.15 3.29 -3.29
N SER A 339 22.47 4.36 -2.56
CA SER A 339 23.62 5.21 -2.84
C SER A 339 24.81 4.80 -1.97
N LYS A 340 25.87 4.28 -2.58
CA LYS A 340 27.13 3.99 -1.88
C LYS A 340 27.86 5.26 -1.45
N GLU A 341 27.84 6.29 -2.29
CA GLU A 341 28.60 7.53 -2.06
C GLU A 341 28.02 8.39 -0.93
N LYS A 342 26.67 8.39 -0.80
CA LYS A 342 25.95 9.20 0.19
C LYS A 342 25.64 8.44 1.47
N SER A 343 25.84 7.12 1.51
CA SER A 343 25.53 6.28 2.66
C SER A 343 26.75 5.99 3.51
N ALA A 344 26.54 5.92 4.84
CA ALA A 344 27.50 5.34 5.76
C ALA A 344 27.57 3.81 5.60
N PRO A 345 28.59 3.13 6.16
CA PRO A 345 28.67 1.68 6.11
C PRO A 345 27.39 1.01 6.65
N GLN A 346 26.84 0.08 5.87
CA GLN A 346 25.67 -0.70 6.24
C GLN A 346 26.06 -2.15 6.47
N THR A 347 25.30 -2.80 7.35
CA THR A 347 25.45 -4.22 7.67
C THR A 347 24.18 -4.98 7.42
N ASP A 348 24.33 -6.27 7.12
CA ASP A 348 23.20 -7.20 7.14
C ASP A 348 22.77 -7.51 8.60
N LYS A 349 21.76 -8.38 8.76
CA LYS A 349 21.26 -8.77 10.08
C LYS A 349 22.30 -9.49 10.97
N ASP A 350 23.33 -10.07 10.38
CA ASP A 350 24.38 -10.81 11.07
C ASP A 350 25.65 -9.93 11.31
N GLY A 351 25.61 -8.66 10.91
CA GLY A 351 26.69 -7.69 11.10
C GLY A 351 27.76 -7.69 9.99
N ASN A 352 27.55 -8.43 8.90
CA ASN A 352 28.48 -8.39 7.76
C ASN A 352 28.25 -7.15 6.90
N ALA A 353 29.32 -6.60 6.34
CA ALA A 353 29.23 -5.43 5.46
C ALA A 353 28.34 -5.70 4.23
N MET A 354 27.41 -4.79 3.96
CA MET A 354 26.54 -4.84 2.79
C MET A 354 27.18 -4.12 1.62
N GLU A 355 27.07 -4.73 0.44
CA GLU A 355 27.44 -4.10 -0.82
C GLU A 355 26.24 -3.31 -1.36
N LEU A 356 26.47 -2.01 -1.60
CA LEU A 356 25.43 -1.09 -2.10
C LEU A 356 25.65 -0.85 -3.59
N GLU A 357 25.26 -1.82 -4.42
CA GLU A 357 25.29 -1.66 -5.88
C GLU A 357 24.21 -0.66 -6.33
N PRO A 358 24.53 0.30 -7.23
CA PRO A 358 23.63 1.40 -7.59
C PRO A 358 22.56 0.99 -8.61
N TRP A 359 21.92 -0.14 -8.39
CA TRP A 359 20.81 -0.66 -9.19
C TRP A 359 19.52 -0.67 -8.37
N GLY A 360 18.40 -0.41 -9.03
CA GLY A 360 17.07 -0.53 -8.41
C GLY A 360 16.92 -1.85 -7.67
N PHE A 361 16.27 -1.85 -6.53
CA PHE A 361 16.24 -3.05 -5.68
C PHE A 361 15.68 -4.28 -6.38
N ALA A 362 14.81 -4.13 -7.39
CA ALA A 362 14.35 -5.24 -8.22
C ALA A 362 15.45 -5.85 -9.12
N TYR A 363 16.57 -5.15 -9.32
CA TYR A 363 17.74 -5.58 -10.09
C TYR A 363 18.94 -5.95 -9.22
N ASN A 364 18.79 -5.82 -7.90
CA ASN A 364 19.89 -5.85 -6.95
C ASN A 364 20.07 -7.25 -6.33
N LYS A 365 20.92 -8.07 -6.93
CA LYS A 365 21.19 -9.45 -6.49
C LYS A 365 21.69 -9.54 -5.04
N PRO A 366 22.63 -8.70 -4.55
CA PRO A 366 23.01 -8.69 -3.14
C PRO A 366 21.83 -8.56 -2.18
N PHE A 367 20.85 -7.73 -2.52
CA PHE A 367 19.66 -7.57 -1.69
C PHE A 367 18.65 -8.71 -1.86
N ILE A 368 18.32 -9.10 -3.09
CA ILE A 368 17.28 -10.14 -3.32
C ILE A 368 17.82 -11.52 -2.97
N ASP A 369 18.88 -11.97 -3.63
CA ASP A 369 19.43 -13.32 -3.44
C ASP A 369 20.26 -13.40 -2.15
N GLY A 370 21.15 -12.42 -1.93
CA GLY A 370 22.02 -12.37 -0.77
C GLY A 370 21.27 -12.21 0.54
N LEU A 371 20.61 -11.06 0.71
CA LEU A 371 19.96 -10.69 1.95
C LEU A 371 18.61 -11.41 2.13
N LEU A 372 17.65 -11.17 1.20
CA LEU A 372 16.28 -11.65 1.38
C LEU A 372 16.16 -13.18 1.31
N ARG A 373 16.77 -13.81 0.29
CA ARG A 373 16.67 -15.26 0.11
C ARG A 373 17.54 -16.03 1.09
N ARG A 374 18.87 -15.77 1.09
CA ARG A 374 19.81 -16.61 1.83
C ARG A 374 19.88 -16.29 3.32
N GLN A 375 19.89 -15.01 3.68
CA GLN A 375 20.06 -14.64 5.09
C GLN A 375 18.72 -14.57 5.82
N MET A 376 17.69 -13.97 5.23
CA MET A 376 16.38 -13.85 5.86
C MET A 376 15.51 -15.10 5.66
N GLY A 377 15.91 -16.04 4.78
CA GLY A 377 15.23 -17.30 4.58
C GLY A 377 13.89 -17.21 3.85
N PHE A 378 13.66 -16.13 3.08
CA PHE A 378 12.40 -15.96 2.36
C PHE A 378 12.21 -17.00 1.25
N GLU A 379 11.15 -17.79 1.33
CA GLU A 379 10.83 -18.87 0.38
C GLU A 379 9.76 -18.48 -0.68
N GLY A 380 8.94 -17.45 -0.43
CA GLY A 380 7.91 -16.97 -1.36
C GLY A 380 8.48 -16.46 -2.68
N TYR A 381 7.68 -15.84 -3.53
CA TYR A 381 8.20 -15.26 -4.78
C TYR A 381 8.44 -13.75 -4.69
N ILE A 382 9.26 -13.23 -5.59
CA ILE A 382 9.57 -11.81 -5.72
C ILE A 382 8.66 -11.21 -6.79
N ASN A 383 7.76 -10.32 -6.37
CA ASN A 383 6.91 -9.54 -7.26
C ASN A 383 7.49 -8.12 -7.36
N SER A 384 7.99 -7.72 -8.51
CA SER A 384 8.51 -6.34 -8.65
C SER A 384 7.43 -5.30 -8.41
N ASP A 385 7.84 -4.09 -8.10
CA ASP A 385 6.96 -2.94 -8.18
C ASP A 385 6.65 -2.60 -9.65
N THR A 386 5.66 -1.73 -9.88
CA THR A 386 5.03 -1.49 -11.19
C THR A 386 5.93 -0.65 -12.11
N GLY A 387 6.23 -1.14 -13.33
CA GLY A 387 6.90 -0.35 -14.37
C GLY A 387 8.42 -0.31 -14.30
N ILE A 388 9.07 -1.25 -13.60
CA ILE A 388 10.53 -1.31 -13.51
C ILE A 388 11.21 -1.47 -14.87
N VAL A 389 10.58 -2.13 -15.84
CA VAL A 389 11.13 -2.33 -17.19
C VAL A 389 11.04 -1.07 -18.05
N HIS A 390 10.12 -0.15 -17.74
CA HIS A 390 9.88 1.06 -18.51
C HIS A 390 10.42 2.32 -17.82
N ASN A 391 9.64 2.92 -16.94
CA ASN A 391 9.88 4.28 -16.44
C ASN A 391 10.78 4.33 -15.20
N MET A 392 10.82 3.27 -14.41
CA MET A 392 11.57 3.21 -13.15
C MET A 392 12.73 2.21 -13.21
N ALA A 393 13.44 2.19 -14.33
CA ALA A 393 14.61 1.31 -14.57
C ALA A 393 15.90 1.90 -13.97
N TRP A 394 15.84 2.36 -12.72
CA TRP A 394 16.92 3.09 -12.09
C TRP A 394 18.22 2.28 -11.97
N GLY A 395 19.30 2.81 -12.55
CA GLY A 395 20.62 2.20 -12.60
C GLY A 395 20.84 1.21 -13.76
N VAL A 396 19.78 0.87 -14.51
CA VAL A 396 19.85 -0.02 -15.68
C VAL A 396 19.26 0.66 -16.93
N GLU A 397 19.28 1.98 -16.97
CA GLU A 397 18.74 2.80 -18.06
C GLU A 397 19.39 2.48 -19.42
N MET A 398 20.66 2.02 -19.41
CA MET A 398 21.41 1.66 -20.60
C MET A 398 20.97 0.32 -21.22
N LEU A 399 20.25 -0.51 -20.49
CA LEU A 399 19.70 -1.77 -20.98
C LEU A 399 18.41 -1.50 -21.76
N ASP A 400 18.15 -2.28 -22.82
CA ASP A 400 16.85 -2.28 -23.48
C ASP A 400 15.79 -3.10 -22.72
N GLY A 401 14.54 -3.09 -23.18
CA GLY A 401 13.45 -3.78 -22.50
C GLY A 401 13.68 -5.29 -22.29
N PRO A 402 14.03 -6.05 -23.34
CA PRO A 402 14.39 -7.47 -23.20
C PRO A 402 15.55 -7.72 -22.23
N GLU A 403 16.60 -6.90 -22.26
CA GLU A 403 17.75 -7.02 -21.36
C GLU A 403 17.35 -6.74 -19.90
N ARG A 404 16.48 -5.75 -19.65
CA ARG A 404 15.94 -5.48 -18.31
C ARG A 404 15.12 -6.66 -17.78
N VAL A 405 14.30 -7.29 -18.62
CA VAL A 405 13.55 -8.51 -18.25
C VAL A 405 14.51 -9.64 -17.91
N GLY A 406 15.51 -9.90 -18.76
CA GLY A 406 16.54 -10.91 -18.51
C GLY A 406 17.28 -10.65 -17.20
N PHE A 407 17.73 -9.42 -16.98
CA PHE A 407 18.50 -9.04 -15.80
C PHE A 407 17.69 -9.14 -14.51
N ALA A 408 16.42 -8.70 -14.51
CA ALA A 408 15.54 -8.81 -13.35
C ALA A 408 15.26 -10.29 -12.99
N VAL A 409 14.89 -11.12 -13.97
CA VAL A 409 14.45 -12.50 -13.71
C VAL A 409 15.64 -13.44 -13.52
N ASN A 410 16.62 -13.40 -14.41
CA ASN A 410 17.74 -14.35 -14.39
C ASN A 410 18.80 -13.98 -13.37
N GLN A 411 19.24 -12.73 -13.34
CA GLN A 411 20.34 -12.29 -12.49
C GLN A 411 19.88 -11.95 -11.07
N ALA A 412 18.84 -11.09 -10.91
CA ALA A 412 18.39 -10.65 -9.60
C ALA A 412 17.47 -11.68 -8.93
N GLY A 413 16.68 -12.44 -9.68
CA GLY A 413 15.81 -13.48 -9.15
C GLY A 413 14.38 -13.01 -8.89
N VAL A 414 13.93 -11.95 -9.60
CA VAL A 414 12.51 -11.57 -9.69
C VAL A 414 11.73 -12.70 -10.35
N ASP A 415 10.54 -12.97 -9.84
CA ASP A 415 9.69 -14.07 -10.34
C ASP A 415 8.46 -13.55 -11.09
N LEU A 416 8.00 -12.32 -10.78
CA LEU A 416 6.85 -11.68 -11.43
C LEU A 416 7.13 -10.17 -11.59
N ILE A 417 7.04 -9.68 -12.83
CA ILE A 417 7.26 -8.27 -13.20
C ILE A 417 5.92 -7.56 -13.27
N SER A 418 5.75 -6.50 -12.47
CA SER A 418 4.54 -5.70 -12.43
C SER A 418 4.62 -4.49 -13.37
N GLY A 419 3.47 -4.14 -13.96
CA GLY A 419 3.33 -3.01 -14.86
C GLY A 419 2.60 -3.37 -16.13
N LEU A 420 3.19 -3.04 -17.28
CA LEU A 420 2.65 -3.43 -18.59
C LEU A 420 2.89 -4.91 -18.88
N PHE A 421 2.07 -5.49 -19.76
CA PHE A 421 2.20 -6.88 -20.19
C PHE A 421 3.23 -6.97 -21.32
N ASP A 422 4.48 -7.24 -20.98
CA ASP A 422 5.64 -7.22 -21.89
C ASP A 422 6.04 -8.63 -22.37
N HIS A 423 5.09 -9.50 -22.68
CA HIS A 423 5.41 -10.86 -23.12
C HIS A 423 6.33 -10.89 -24.35
N GLN A 424 6.29 -9.87 -25.22
CA GLN A 424 7.20 -9.73 -26.36
C GLN A 424 8.65 -9.50 -25.90
N TYR A 425 8.87 -8.64 -24.89
CA TYR A 425 10.19 -8.46 -24.29
C TYR A 425 10.68 -9.76 -23.63
N GLY A 426 9.79 -10.47 -22.93
CA GLY A 426 10.10 -11.78 -22.38
C GLY A 426 10.48 -12.79 -23.46
N ARG A 427 9.74 -12.82 -24.57
CA ARG A 427 10.05 -13.69 -25.70
C ARG A 427 11.37 -13.36 -26.35
N GLU A 428 11.63 -12.07 -26.60
CA GLU A 428 12.89 -11.61 -27.18
C GLU A 428 14.08 -11.90 -26.25
N ALA A 429 13.96 -11.66 -24.94
CA ALA A 429 14.99 -11.99 -23.95
C ALA A 429 15.33 -13.49 -23.97
N TYR A 430 14.33 -14.36 -24.12
CA TYR A 430 14.53 -15.79 -24.23
C TYR A 430 15.20 -16.19 -25.54
N ASP A 431 14.76 -15.64 -26.69
CA ASP A 431 15.29 -15.92 -28.00
C ASP A 431 16.74 -15.43 -28.16
N ARG A 432 17.10 -14.27 -27.61
CA ARG A 432 18.49 -13.76 -27.57
C ARG A 432 19.45 -14.74 -26.88
N GLY A 433 19.00 -15.42 -25.82
CA GLY A 433 19.78 -16.44 -25.14
C GLY A 433 20.05 -17.69 -25.96
N ARG A 434 19.16 -18.04 -26.88
CA ARG A 434 19.25 -19.26 -27.69
C ARG A 434 19.88 -19.07 -29.06
N ASN A 435 19.74 -17.88 -29.65
CA ASN A 435 20.07 -17.62 -31.04
C ASN A 435 21.45 -16.97 -31.25
N GLY A 436 22.30 -16.87 -30.21
CA GLY A 436 23.64 -16.28 -30.31
C GLY A 436 23.57 -14.77 -30.61
N TYR A 437 22.57 -14.06 -30.09
CA TYR A 437 22.40 -12.62 -30.33
C TYR A 437 23.67 -11.81 -30.02
N TYR A 438 24.32 -12.09 -28.89
CA TYR A 438 25.55 -11.39 -28.46
C TYR A 438 26.81 -11.87 -29.17
N ASP A 439 26.72 -12.80 -30.10
CA ASP A 439 27.87 -13.13 -30.99
C ASP A 439 28.06 -12.06 -32.08
N THR A 440 27.00 -11.26 -32.35
CA THR A 440 26.97 -10.19 -33.34
C THR A 440 26.62 -8.83 -32.78
N HIS A 441 26.15 -8.75 -31.54
CA HIS A 441 25.77 -7.52 -30.84
C HIS A 441 26.65 -7.33 -29.61
N ALA A 442 27.00 -6.07 -29.33
CA ALA A 442 27.81 -5.74 -28.16
C ALA A 442 27.00 -5.97 -26.87
N VAL A 443 27.68 -6.51 -25.87
CA VAL A 443 27.12 -6.55 -24.51
C VAL A 443 27.27 -5.16 -23.89
N PRO A 444 26.26 -4.57 -23.28
CA PRO A 444 26.40 -3.30 -22.57
C PRO A 444 27.52 -3.33 -21.53
N GLU A 445 28.27 -2.21 -21.41
CA GLU A 445 29.40 -2.11 -20.50
C GLU A 445 28.97 -2.37 -19.05
N GLY A 446 29.71 -3.19 -18.34
CA GLY A 446 29.44 -3.56 -16.94
C GLY A 446 28.57 -4.80 -16.78
N PHE A 447 28.04 -5.38 -17.84
CA PHE A 447 27.18 -6.57 -17.80
C PHE A 447 27.78 -7.78 -18.51
N LYS A 448 27.27 -8.97 -18.22
CA LYS A 448 27.56 -10.22 -18.92
C LYS A 448 26.36 -10.67 -19.71
N LYS A 449 26.59 -11.24 -20.89
CA LYS A 449 25.51 -11.71 -21.78
C LYS A 449 24.57 -12.71 -21.10
N GLU A 450 25.10 -13.56 -20.23
CA GLU A 450 24.34 -14.57 -19.48
C GLU A 450 23.37 -13.94 -18.46
N GLU A 451 23.61 -12.71 -18.04
CA GLU A 451 22.79 -11.98 -17.09
C GLU A 451 21.58 -11.29 -17.75
N LEU A 452 21.68 -11.01 -19.07
CA LEU A 452 20.75 -10.19 -19.83
C LEU A 452 19.70 -10.99 -20.63
N VAL A 453 19.70 -12.31 -20.52
CA VAL A 453 18.81 -13.21 -21.26
C VAL A 453 17.94 -14.00 -20.32
N LEU A 454 16.79 -14.51 -20.81
CA LEU A 454 16.01 -15.48 -20.09
C LEU A 454 16.48 -16.90 -20.41
N THR A 455 16.64 -17.70 -19.36
CA THR A 455 16.93 -19.12 -19.46
C THR A 455 15.70 -19.94 -19.11
N GLU A 456 15.60 -21.16 -19.63
CA GLU A 456 14.52 -22.11 -19.26
C GLU A 456 14.49 -22.36 -17.75
N GLU A 457 15.67 -22.47 -17.13
CA GLU A 457 15.81 -22.66 -15.69
C GLU A 457 15.22 -21.47 -14.89
N ALA A 458 15.49 -20.24 -15.33
CA ALA A 458 14.95 -19.04 -14.69
C ALA A 458 13.42 -18.94 -14.86
N LEU A 459 12.90 -19.31 -16.05
CA LEU A 459 11.47 -19.39 -16.32
C LEU A 459 10.80 -20.43 -15.41
N ASP A 460 11.31 -21.66 -15.40
CA ASP A 460 10.76 -22.74 -14.59
C ASP A 460 10.78 -22.41 -13.09
N ARG A 461 11.84 -21.77 -12.61
CA ARG A 461 11.94 -21.30 -11.24
C ARG A 461 10.87 -20.26 -10.91
N ALA A 462 10.74 -19.22 -11.73
CA ALA A 462 9.82 -18.12 -11.51
C ALA A 462 8.36 -18.61 -11.54
N VAL A 463 7.98 -19.30 -12.60
CA VAL A 463 6.61 -19.83 -12.79
C VAL A 463 6.26 -20.89 -11.75
N SER A 464 7.20 -21.77 -11.37
CA SER A 464 6.94 -22.75 -10.31
C SER A 464 6.62 -22.09 -8.97
N ARG A 465 7.21 -20.95 -8.65
CA ARG A 465 6.92 -20.20 -7.40
C ARG A 465 5.54 -19.56 -7.42
N THR A 466 5.16 -18.92 -8.53
CA THR A 466 3.82 -18.32 -8.65
C THR A 466 2.73 -19.38 -8.66
N LEU A 467 2.94 -20.49 -9.41
CA LEU A 467 2.03 -21.64 -9.39
C LEU A 467 1.88 -22.27 -8.01
N THR A 468 2.95 -22.32 -7.19
CA THR A 468 2.88 -22.83 -5.82
C THR A 468 1.86 -22.05 -4.98
N GLU A 469 1.82 -20.72 -5.10
CA GLU A 469 0.81 -19.89 -4.44
C GLU A 469 -0.61 -20.22 -4.94
N LEU A 470 -0.81 -20.33 -6.24
CA LEU A 470 -2.13 -20.61 -6.83
C LEU A 470 -2.66 -21.99 -6.40
N PHE A 471 -1.79 -23.02 -6.33
CA PHE A 471 -2.15 -24.33 -5.81
C PHE A 471 -2.50 -24.29 -4.32
N ALA A 472 -1.70 -23.58 -3.52
CA ALA A 472 -1.94 -23.45 -2.09
C ALA A 472 -3.26 -22.70 -1.78
N LEU A 473 -3.61 -21.70 -2.60
CA LEU A 473 -4.88 -20.97 -2.54
C LEU A 473 -6.10 -21.81 -3.00
N GLY A 474 -5.91 -23.05 -3.44
CA GLY A 474 -7.01 -23.91 -3.94
C GLY A 474 -7.67 -23.40 -5.22
N MET A 475 -7.03 -22.49 -5.96
CA MET A 475 -7.61 -21.86 -7.14
C MET A 475 -7.69 -22.82 -8.32
N PHE A 476 -6.85 -23.84 -8.37
CA PHE A 476 -6.95 -24.89 -9.38
C PHE A 476 -8.17 -25.79 -9.15
N GLU A 477 -8.51 -26.07 -7.91
CA GLU A 477 -9.67 -26.87 -7.52
C GLU A 477 -10.96 -26.09 -7.75
N ASN A 478 -11.09 -24.94 -7.10
CA ASN A 478 -12.32 -24.14 -7.19
C ASN A 478 -12.04 -22.63 -7.12
N PRO A 479 -11.85 -21.97 -8.26
CA PRO A 479 -11.63 -20.53 -8.30
C PRO A 479 -12.92 -19.70 -8.20
N TYR A 480 -14.10 -20.32 -8.32
CA TYR A 480 -15.39 -19.65 -8.44
C TYR A 480 -15.95 -19.20 -7.09
N ARG A 481 -16.61 -18.06 -7.06
CA ARG A 481 -17.29 -17.50 -5.90
C ARG A 481 -18.76 -17.19 -6.20
N ASP A 482 -19.61 -17.26 -5.18
CA ASP A 482 -21.03 -16.88 -5.27
C ASP A 482 -21.18 -15.37 -5.10
N PRO A 483 -21.63 -14.61 -6.13
CA PRO A 483 -21.76 -13.16 -6.08
C PRO A 483 -22.71 -12.68 -4.96
N LYS A 484 -23.78 -13.42 -4.69
CA LYS A 484 -24.72 -13.08 -3.61
C LYS A 484 -24.07 -13.23 -2.24
N LYS A 485 -23.29 -14.30 -2.06
CA LYS A 485 -22.54 -14.52 -0.82
C LYS A 485 -21.47 -13.45 -0.64
N ALA A 486 -20.81 -13.01 -1.71
CA ALA A 486 -19.85 -11.92 -1.68
C ALA A 486 -20.48 -10.64 -1.12
N ALA A 487 -21.61 -10.21 -1.70
CA ALA A 487 -22.36 -9.04 -1.22
C ALA A 487 -22.80 -9.18 0.24
N GLN A 488 -23.26 -10.36 0.66
CA GLN A 488 -23.68 -10.61 2.05
C GLN A 488 -22.50 -10.56 3.03
N THR A 489 -21.36 -11.12 2.67
CA THR A 489 -20.15 -11.14 3.53
C THR A 489 -19.62 -9.74 3.75
N VAL A 490 -19.48 -8.94 2.69
CA VAL A 490 -18.95 -7.57 2.77
C VAL A 490 -19.91 -6.61 3.49
N SER A 491 -21.18 -6.91 3.52
CA SER A 491 -22.20 -6.11 4.26
C SER A 491 -22.49 -6.62 5.68
N ASP A 492 -21.66 -7.49 6.25
CA ASP A 492 -21.83 -7.99 7.62
C ASP A 492 -21.72 -6.83 8.62
N PRO A 493 -22.78 -6.48 9.37
CA PRO A 493 -22.74 -5.36 10.31
C PRO A 493 -21.67 -5.50 11.38
N ARG A 494 -21.30 -6.73 11.75
CA ARG A 494 -20.27 -7.00 12.76
C ARG A 494 -18.92 -6.40 12.36
N ASP A 495 -18.53 -6.53 11.10
CA ASP A 495 -17.23 -6.04 10.62
C ASP A 495 -17.20 -4.51 10.58
N TRP A 496 -18.32 -3.89 10.18
CA TRP A 496 -18.48 -2.44 10.20
C TRP A 496 -18.52 -1.87 11.64
N ASP A 497 -19.14 -2.57 12.58
CA ASP A 497 -19.14 -2.18 14.00
C ASP A 497 -17.75 -2.29 14.62
N HIS A 498 -16.98 -3.36 14.31
CA HIS A 498 -15.59 -3.51 14.73
C HIS A 498 -14.71 -2.42 14.13
N ALA A 499 -14.81 -2.14 12.83
CA ALA A 499 -14.10 -1.08 12.17
C ALA A 499 -14.36 0.28 12.84
N MET A 500 -15.64 0.61 13.13
CA MET A 500 -16.03 1.84 13.81
C MET A 500 -15.46 1.91 15.24
N ASP A 501 -15.41 0.80 15.96
CA ASP A 501 -14.77 0.74 17.29
C ASP A 501 -13.27 1.05 17.21
N VAL A 502 -12.56 0.54 16.18
CA VAL A 502 -11.16 0.85 15.96
C VAL A 502 -10.97 2.31 15.52
N HIS A 503 -11.87 2.89 14.73
CA HIS A 503 -11.87 4.33 14.48
C HIS A 503 -11.88 5.16 15.76
N ARG A 504 -12.73 4.80 16.73
CA ARG A 504 -12.75 5.50 18.04
C ARG A 504 -11.45 5.29 18.81
N LYS A 505 -10.93 4.07 18.81
CA LYS A 505 -9.67 3.71 19.49
C LYS A 505 -8.44 4.37 18.85
N SER A 506 -8.50 4.74 17.57
CA SER A 506 -7.41 5.41 16.87
C SER A 506 -7.23 6.87 17.23
N VAL A 507 -8.26 7.51 17.81
CA VAL A 507 -8.19 8.94 18.16
C VAL A 507 -7.22 9.18 19.31
N VAL A 508 -6.22 10.03 19.06
CA VAL A 508 -5.21 10.45 20.05
C VAL A 508 -5.57 11.80 20.61
N LEU A 509 -5.59 11.95 21.93
CA LEU A 509 -5.72 13.26 22.59
C LEU A 509 -4.33 13.86 22.78
N LEU A 510 -4.01 14.92 22.02
CA LEU A 510 -2.71 15.60 22.07
C LEU A 510 -2.66 16.70 23.12
N LYS A 511 -3.73 17.49 23.24
CA LYS A 511 -3.82 18.63 24.17
C LYS A 511 -5.19 18.69 24.79
N ASN A 512 -5.26 19.05 26.08
CA ASN A 512 -6.53 19.30 26.77
C ASN A 512 -6.30 20.13 28.04
N ASP A 513 -6.83 21.33 28.08
CA ASP A 513 -6.82 22.21 29.27
C ASP A 513 -8.02 21.96 30.22
N GLY A 514 -8.73 20.83 30.05
CA GLY A 514 -9.97 20.50 30.74
C GLY A 514 -11.22 20.83 29.91
N THR A 515 -11.05 21.27 28.66
CA THR A 515 -12.16 21.54 27.75
C THR A 515 -12.89 20.25 27.39
N LEU A 516 -12.16 19.21 27.00
CA LEU A 516 -12.74 17.90 26.70
C LEU A 516 -12.94 17.02 27.95
N PRO A 517 -13.97 16.18 27.99
CA PRO A 517 -15.01 16.06 26.99
C PRO A 517 -16.01 17.22 27.03
N LEU A 518 -16.61 17.53 25.88
CA LEU A 518 -17.77 18.41 25.81
C LEU A 518 -18.98 17.64 26.32
N SER A 519 -19.04 17.44 27.67
CA SER A 519 -20.14 16.72 28.30
C SER A 519 -21.49 17.40 28.03
N ARG A 520 -22.57 16.64 28.23
CA ARG A 520 -23.94 17.14 28.06
C ARG A 520 -24.19 18.40 28.88
N GLU A 521 -23.65 18.48 30.09
CA GLU A 521 -23.77 19.63 30.99
C GLU A 521 -23.01 20.85 30.47
N LYS A 522 -21.80 20.64 29.95
CA LYS A 522 -20.95 21.72 29.40
C LYS A 522 -21.57 22.37 28.17
N ILE A 523 -22.21 21.57 27.28
CA ILE A 523 -22.62 22.03 25.96
C ILE A 523 -24.09 22.42 25.85
N LYS A 524 -24.91 22.04 26.81
CA LYS A 524 -26.35 22.32 26.80
C LYS A 524 -26.66 23.81 26.65
N GLN A 525 -27.44 24.16 25.61
CA GLN A 525 -27.83 25.54 25.26
C GLN A 525 -26.65 26.46 24.86
N LYS A 526 -25.46 25.90 24.68
CA LYS A 526 -24.30 26.65 24.21
C LYS A 526 -24.36 26.87 22.70
N LYS A 527 -23.70 27.91 22.24
CA LYS A 527 -23.51 28.20 20.81
C LYS A 527 -22.23 27.54 20.32
N VAL A 528 -22.34 26.75 19.28
CA VAL A 528 -21.22 26.00 18.70
C VAL A 528 -21.01 26.41 17.26
N TYR A 529 -19.78 26.80 16.92
CA TYR A 529 -19.31 26.99 15.57
C TYR A 529 -18.57 25.74 15.11
N ALA A 530 -18.73 25.34 13.83
CA ALA A 530 -18.01 24.19 13.28
C ALA A 530 -17.53 24.50 11.86
N GLU A 531 -16.26 24.20 11.58
CA GLU A 531 -15.61 24.43 10.28
C GLU A 531 -14.56 23.34 9.97
N CYS A 532 -14.46 22.95 8.69
CA CYS A 532 -13.43 22.08 8.17
C CYS A 532 -12.43 22.87 7.34
N PHE A 533 -11.15 22.56 7.48
CA PHE A 533 -10.05 23.16 6.74
C PHE A 533 -9.37 22.11 5.86
N TYR A 534 -9.17 22.42 4.60
CA TYR A 534 -8.48 21.60 3.59
C TYR A 534 -7.54 22.48 2.76
N LYS A 535 -6.62 21.89 2.02
CA LYS A 535 -5.86 22.57 0.97
C LYS A 535 -6.81 23.11 -0.10
N ASP A 536 -7.80 22.32 -0.50
CA ASP A 536 -8.86 22.70 -1.46
C ASP A 536 -10.04 23.38 -0.76
N GLY A 537 -10.33 24.62 -1.15
CA GLY A 537 -11.39 25.43 -0.53
C GLY A 537 -12.82 24.94 -0.83
N GLU A 538 -13.07 24.30 -1.97
CA GLU A 538 -14.41 23.78 -2.29
C GLU A 538 -14.67 22.47 -1.51
N ARG A 539 -13.65 21.63 -1.36
CA ARG A 539 -13.69 20.46 -0.46
C ARG A 539 -13.96 20.89 0.98
N ALA A 540 -13.28 21.93 1.45
CA ALA A 540 -13.49 22.50 2.79
C ALA A 540 -14.94 22.92 3.02
N LYS A 541 -15.56 23.62 2.06
CA LYS A 541 -16.98 24.04 2.14
C LYS A 541 -17.93 22.85 2.21
N LYS A 542 -17.74 21.84 1.34
CA LYS A 542 -18.57 20.63 1.32
C LYS A 542 -18.45 19.86 2.64
N ALA A 543 -17.22 19.68 3.13
CA ALA A 543 -16.95 19.00 4.39
C ALA A 543 -17.53 19.77 5.59
N THR A 544 -17.43 21.09 5.61
CA THR A 544 -18.05 21.93 6.63
C THR A 544 -19.59 21.78 6.65
N ALA A 545 -20.22 21.78 5.47
CA ALA A 545 -21.67 21.57 5.39
C ALA A 545 -22.08 20.18 5.94
N LYS A 546 -21.31 19.14 5.62
CA LYS A 546 -21.54 17.79 6.17
C LYS A 546 -21.33 17.75 7.67
N LEU A 547 -20.24 18.28 8.20
CA LEU A 547 -19.95 18.36 9.63
C LEU A 547 -21.10 19.03 10.38
N ARG A 548 -21.59 20.15 9.87
CA ARG A 548 -22.71 20.88 10.47
C ARG A 548 -24.03 20.11 10.41
N GLU A 549 -24.26 19.33 9.34
CA GLU A 549 -25.40 18.43 9.25
C GLU A 549 -25.32 17.31 10.30
N ASP A 550 -24.14 16.69 10.46
CA ASP A 550 -23.89 15.63 11.44
C ASP A 550 -24.04 16.14 12.89
N LEU A 551 -23.83 17.43 13.11
CA LEU A 551 -24.00 18.09 14.40
C LEU A 551 -25.43 18.58 14.68
N LYS A 552 -26.35 18.54 13.70
CA LYS A 552 -27.76 18.92 13.91
C LYS A 552 -28.45 18.00 14.90
N GLY A 553 -29.33 18.59 15.69
CA GLY A 553 -30.09 17.83 16.72
C GLY A 553 -29.27 17.63 18.01
N GLY A 554 -28.08 18.17 18.14
CA GLY A 554 -27.33 18.23 19.39
C GLY A 554 -28.04 19.10 20.43
N LEU A 555 -27.61 19.01 21.69
CA LEU A 555 -28.16 19.79 22.81
C LEU A 555 -27.68 21.28 22.82
N PHE A 556 -27.09 21.72 21.76
CA PHE A 556 -26.48 23.05 21.54
C PHE A 556 -27.06 23.72 20.30
N CYS A 557 -26.81 25.01 20.15
CA CYS A 557 -27.21 25.78 18.99
C CYS A 557 -26.02 25.94 18.03
N LEU A 558 -26.14 25.45 16.79
CA LEU A 558 -25.13 25.76 15.77
C LEU A 558 -25.25 27.22 15.31
N THR A 559 -24.12 27.92 15.24
CA THR A 559 -24.03 29.30 14.74
C THR A 559 -23.39 29.35 13.36
N GLU A 560 -23.80 30.33 12.54
CA GLU A 560 -23.19 30.56 11.23
C GLU A 560 -21.87 31.32 11.33
N THR A 561 -21.71 32.09 12.38
CA THR A 561 -20.52 32.92 12.62
C THR A 561 -19.87 32.51 13.95
N TYR A 562 -18.54 32.61 13.98
CA TYR A 562 -17.75 32.23 15.18
C TYR A 562 -17.76 33.35 16.27
N GLU A 563 -18.09 34.58 15.90
CA GLU A 563 -18.09 35.72 16.83
C GLU A 563 -19.09 35.55 17.98
N GLU A 564 -20.14 34.78 17.76
CA GLU A 564 -21.17 34.53 18.78
C GLU A 564 -21.03 33.19 19.50
N ALA A 565 -20.04 32.38 19.14
CA ALA A 565 -19.95 31.02 19.64
C ALA A 565 -19.28 30.93 21.03
N ASP A 566 -19.77 30.00 21.85
CA ASP A 566 -19.10 29.58 23.11
C ASP A 566 -18.01 28.55 22.85
N TYR A 567 -18.19 27.72 21.79
CA TYR A 567 -17.25 26.67 21.38
C TYR A 567 -17.03 26.70 19.87
N ALA A 568 -15.81 26.42 19.45
CA ALA A 568 -15.52 26.10 18.05
C ALA A 568 -14.98 24.67 17.94
N ILE A 569 -15.46 23.91 16.94
CA ILE A 569 -14.95 22.59 16.54
C ILE A 569 -14.33 22.75 15.15
N LEU A 570 -13.02 22.61 15.06
CA LEU A 570 -12.24 22.82 13.85
C LEU A 570 -11.60 21.51 13.40
N MET A 571 -11.99 21.01 12.22
CA MET A 571 -11.43 19.80 11.62
C MET A 571 -10.37 20.17 10.59
N LEU A 572 -9.11 19.76 10.82
CA LEU A 572 -7.94 20.15 10.04
C LEU A 572 -7.48 18.95 9.21
N TYR A 573 -7.58 19.06 7.89
CA TYR A 573 -7.17 18.04 6.91
C TYR A 573 -6.09 18.59 5.98
N PRO A 574 -4.85 18.74 6.47
CA PRO A 574 -3.75 19.22 5.64
C PRO A 574 -3.32 18.21 4.60
N SER A 575 -2.79 18.69 3.47
CA SER A 575 -2.10 17.89 2.46
C SER A 575 -0.96 18.68 1.84
N SER A 576 0.14 18.02 1.51
CA SER A 576 1.33 18.63 0.93
C SER A 576 1.64 18.05 -0.44
N GLY A 577 2.08 18.92 -1.37
CA GLY A 577 2.41 18.55 -2.73
C GLY A 577 1.17 18.09 -3.52
N GLU A 578 1.45 17.41 -4.62
CA GLU A 578 0.47 16.66 -5.40
C GLU A 578 0.79 15.18 -5.29
N TYR A 579 -0.24 14.36 -5.34
CA TYR A 579 -0.09 12.92 -5.21
C TYR A 579 0.78 12.35 -6.34
N PHE A 580 1.90 11.69 -6.02
CA PHE A 580 2.90 11.17 -6.98
C PHE A 580 3.34 12.17 -8.05
N SER A 581 3.09 13.46 -7.90
CA SER A 581 3.68 14.41 -8.82
C SER A 581 5.12 14.72 -8.39
N ALA A 582 5.96 15.00 -9.38
CA ALA A 582 7.23 15.65 -9.13
C ALA A 582 6.95 16.99 -8.50
N THR A 583 7.04 17.11 -7.19
CA THR A 583 6.97 18.41 -6.53
C THR A 583 8.15 19.26 -6.98
N LYS A 584 7.94 20.56 -7.14
CA LYS A 584 9.03 21.48 -7.52
C LYS A 584 10.07 21.62 -6.41
N GLY A 585 9.74 21.23 -5.19
CA GLY A 585 10.58 21.37 -4.01
C GLY A 585 10.34 20.27 -2.97
N TYR A 586 10.85 20.49 -1.77
CA TYR A 586 10.58 19.62 -0.63
C TYR A 586 9.09 19.66 -0.26
N LEU A 587 8.54 18.55 0.21
CA LEU A 587 7.21 18.57 0.81
C LEU A 587 7.21 19.47 2.04
N GLU A 588 6.29 20.44 2.06
CA GLU A 588 6.07 21.31 3.18
C GLU A 588 5.26 20.58 4.27
N LEU A 589 5.74 20.59 5.49
CA LEU A 589 5.08 19.95 6.62
C LEU A 589 4.44 20.94 7.62
N ASP A 590 4.72 22.25 7.51
CA ASP A 590 4.00 23.26 8.30
C ASP A 590 2.53 23.37 7.83
N LEU A 591 1.64 23.65 8.77
CA LEU A 591 0.27 24.02 8.46
C LEU A 591 0.25 25.45 7.95
N CYS A 592 0.29 25.66 6.63
CA CYS A 592 0.53 26.95 6.03
C CYS A 592 -0.45 27.29 4.89
N ASP A 593 -0.53 28.57 4.60
CA ASP A 593 -1.28 29.16 3.49
C ASP A 593 -0.37 30.17 2.80
N GLU A 594 0.05 29.86 1.56
CA GLU A 594 0.97 30.66 0.74
C GLU A 594 2.35 30.87 1.43
N LYS A 595 2.99 29.79 1.93
CA LYS A 595 4.35 29.81 2.46
C LYS A 595 5.36 29.65 1.31
N PRO A 596 6.39 30.51 1.21
CA PRO A 596 7.48 30.30 0.26
C PRO A 596 8.31 29.06 0.62
N VAL A 597 8.47 28.13 -0.32
CA VAL A 597 9.31 26.95 -0.19
C VAL A 597 10.33 26.90 -1.32
N PHE A 598 11.49 26.29 -1.09
CA PHE A 598 12.54 26.20 -2.10
C PHE A 598 12.17 25.20 -3.19
N ASP A 599 12.39 25.62 -4.45
CA ASP A 599 12.47 24.69 -5.57
C ASP A 599 13.77 23.88 -5.49
N VAL A 600 13.79 22.71 -6.09
CA VAL A 600 14.97 21.84 -6.17
C VAL A 600 15.42 21.64 -7.61
N ASP A 601 16.69 21.34 -7.79
CA ASP A 601 17.27 20.90 -9.06
C ASP A 601 17.03 19.38 -9.26
N THR A 602 17.53 18.85 -10.37
CA THR A 602 17.41 17.41 -10.72
C THR A 602 18.13 16.49 -9.73
N GLU A 603 19.06 17.03 -8.92
CA GLU A 603 19.78 16.33 -7.87
C GLU A 603 19.12 16.47 -6.48
N GLY A 604 17.96 17.12 -6.41
CA GLY A 604 17.25 17.37 -5.15
C GLY A 604 17.86 18.44 -4.25
N ARG A 605 18.73 19.32 -4.78
CA ARG A 605 19.38 20.42 -4.04
C ARG A 605 18.60 21.73 -4.24
N PRO A 606 18.64 22.68 -3.29
CA PRO A 606 18.01 23.98 -3.47
C PRO A 606 18.46 24.67 -4.76
N SER A 607 17.51 24.99 -5.64
CA SER A 607 17.81 25.62 -6.96
C SER A 607 18.07 27.12 -6.90
N GLY A 608 17.80 27.76 -5.74
CA GLY A 608 17.87 29.21 -5.55
C GLY A 608 16.58 29.94 -5.90
N THR A 609 15.55 29.26 -6.37
CA THR A 609 14.20 29.80 -6.60
C THR A 609 13.21 29.27 -5.54
N THR A 610 12.01 29.86 -5.47
CA THR A 610 10.95 29.46 -4.53
C THR A 610 9.61 29.48 -5.24
N HIS A 611 8.69 28.64 -4.77
CA HIS A 611 7.26 28.73 -5.07
C HIS A 611 6.45 28.89 -3.79
N LEU A 612 5.15 29.19 -3.92
CA LEU A 612 4.24 29.26 -2.79
C LEU A 612 3.55 27.90 -2.61
N GLU A 613 3.62 27.37 -1.39
CA GLU A 613 2.93 26.14 -1.01
C GLU A 613 1.80 26.46 -0.01
N THR A 614 0.71 25.74 -0.15
CA THR A 614 -0.42 25.73 0.78
C THR A 614 -0.69 24.31 1.19
N THR A 615 -0.55 24.00 2.46
CA THR A 615 -0.91 22.68 3.03
C THR A 615 -2.31 22.70 3.63
N LEU A 616 -2.72 23.84 4.17
CA LEU A 616 -4.03 24.04 4.81
C LEU A 616 -4.52 25.46 4.54
N LYS A 617 -5.47 25.59 3.59
CA LYS A 617 -6.01 26.89 3.23
C LYS A 617 -6.73 27.56 4.40
N GLY A 618 -6.39 28.81 4.64
CA GLY A 618 -7.03 29.61 5.69
C GLY A 618 -6.51 29.31 7.10
N VAL A 619 -5.34 28.74 7.28
CA VAL A 619 -4.74 28.48 8.61
C VAL A 619 -4.71 29.75 9.50
N LYS A 620 -4.43 30.93 8.92
CA LYS A 620 -4.48 32.23 9.63
C LYS A 620 -5.87 32.55 10.20
N ARG A 621 -6.94 31.94 9.66
CA ARG A 621 -8.32 32.07 10.15
C ARG A 621 -8.51 31.34 11.49
N ILE A 622 -7.79 30.24 11.74
CA ILE A 622 -7.81 29.52 13.03
C ILE A 622 -7.47 30.48 14.16
N ARG A 623 -6.41 31.28 14.01
CA ARG A 623 -6.02 32.31 14.99
C ARG A 623 -7.12 33.37 15.19
N LYS A 624 -7.78 33.82 14.10
CA LYS A 624 -8.87 34.79 14.18
C LYS A 624 -10.07 34.23 14.95
N ILE A 625 -10.45 32.99 14.63
CA ILE A 625 -11.52 32.27 15.33
C ILE A 625 -11.18 32.16 16.82
N ALA A 626 -9.99 31.70 17.14
CA ALA A 626 -9.54 31.53 18.52
C ALA A 626 -9.58 32.87 19.31
N HIS A 627 -9.08 33.95 18.74
CA HIS A 627 -9.10 35.26 19.40
C HIS A 627 -10.55 35.74 19.67
N ALA A 628 -11.47 35.53 18.73
CA ALA A 628 -12.88 35.93 18.93
C ALA A 628 -13.57 35.06 19.99
N ILE A 629 -13.40 33.73 19.92
CA ILE A 629 -13.94 32.80 20.91
C ILE A 629 -13.39 33.03 22.31
N HIS A 630 -12.07 33.14 22.45
CA HIS A 630 -11.41 33.41 23.75
C HIS A 630 -11.79 34.79 24.31
N GLY A 631 -12.01 35.79 23.42
CA GLY A 631 -12.50 37.11 23.82
C GLY A 631 -13.90 37.06 24.50
N ASN A 632 -14.69 36.06 24.17
CA ASN A 632 -16.00 35.78 24.78
C ASN A 632 -15.93 34.76 25.93
N GLY A 633 -14.73 34.32 26.34
CA GLY A 633 -14.54 33.29 27.37
C GLY A 633 -14.87 31.88 26.89
N GLY A 634 -14.96 31.68 25.58
CA GLY A 634 -15.23 30.38 24.95
C GLY A 634 -13.98 29.53 24.73
N LYS A 635 -14.12 28.36 24.11
CA LYS A 635 -13.07 27.35 23.90
C LYS A 635 -13.00 26.84 22.46
N VAL A 636 -11.80 26.56 21.98
CA VAL A 636 -11.55 26.07 20.62
C VAL A 636 -10.97 24.67 20.66
N ILE A 637 -11.65 23.75 20.00
CA ILE A 637 -11.25 22.34 19.86
C ILE A 637 -10.82 22.09 18.43
N GLY A 638 -9.63 21.51 18.25
CA GLY A 638 -9.11 21.06 16.96
C GLY A 638 -9.08 19.55 16.86
N ASN A 639 -9.26 19.03 15.64
CA ASN A 639 -8.87 17.68 15.28
C ASN A 639 -7.95 17.75 14.04
N LEU A 640 -6.76 17.18 14.13
CA LEU A 640 -5.78 17.12 13.04
C LEU A 640 -5.80 15.74 12.39
N ASN A 641 -5.99 15.68 11.08
CA ASN A 641 -5.77 14.43 10.33
C ASN A 641 -4.28 14.27 10.01
N ILE A 642 -3.66 13.22 10.55
CA ILE A 642 -2.23 12.93 10.40
C ILE A 642 -2.05 11.90 9.28
N THR A 643 -1.67 12.36 8.09
CA THR A 643 -1.22 11.55 6.95
C THR A 643 0.29 11.66 6.74
N LEU A 644 0.88 12.75 7.20
CA LEU A 644 2.32 13.03 7.30
C LEU A 644 2.63 13.51 8.72
N ALA A 645 3.90 13.53 9.10
CA ALA A 645 4.32 14.08 10.39
C ALA A 645 4.31 15.62 10.35
N TRP A 646 3.12 16.21 10.50
CA TRP A 646 2.91 17.66 10.38
C TRP A 646 3.63 18.48 11.45
N GLU A 647 4.12 19.66 11.06
CA GLU A 647 4.54 20.72 11.98
C GLU A 647 3.29 21.48 12.45
N VAL A 648 2.97 21.38 13.73
CA VAL A 648 1.68 21.85 14.26
C VAL A 648 1.73 23.24 14.91
N GLY A 649 2.91 23.87 14.93
CA GLY A 649 3.15 25.15 15.61
C GLY A 649 2.29 26.31 15.11
N SER A 650 1.81 26.26 13.86
CA SER A 650 0.93 27.29 13.30
C SER A 650 -0.53 27.19 13.76
N ALA A 651 -0.96 26.08 14.38
CA ALA A 651 -2.34 25.89 14.84
C ALA A 651 -2.43 25.57 16.35
N GLU A 652 -1.58 24.68 16.90
CA GLU A 652 -1.66 24.17 18.27
C GLU A 652 -1.79 25.27 19.33
N PRO A 653 -1.02 26.41 19.30
CA PRO A 653 -1.09 27.43 20.33
C PRO A 653 -2.45 28.11 20.49
N TYR A 654 -3.31 28.02 19.47
CA TYR A 654 -4.62 28.65 19.45
C TYR A 654 -5.76 27.71 19.86
N LEU A 655 -5.47 26.44 20.14
CA LEU A 655 -6.44 25.42 20.48
C LEU A 655 -6.37 25.13 22.00
N ASP A 656 -7.52 25.03 22.64
CA ASP A 656 -7.65 24.64 24.05
C ASP A 656 -7.60 23.12 24.23
N ALA A 657 -8.08 22.40 23.20
CA ALA A 657 -7.94 20.95 23.09
C ALA A 657 -7.63 20.57 21.65
N LEU A 658 -6.79 19.54 21.47
CA LEU A 658 -6.40 19.02 20.18
C LEU A 658 -6.45 17.49 20.19
N THR A 659 -7.22 16.93 19.27
CA THR A 659 -7.20 15.50 18.95
C THR A 659 -6.49 15.26 17.63
N ALA A 660 -5.98 14.05 17.43
CA ALA A 660 -5.48 13.60 16.15
C ALA A 660 -6.27 12.37 15.66
N GLY A 661 -6.59 12.37 14.37
CA GLY A 661 -7.11 11.23 13.62
C GLY A 661 -6.13 10.82 12.51
N PHE A 662 -6.32 9.64 11.92
CA PHE A 662 -5.46 9.05 10.89
C PHE A 662 -6.38 8.45 9.81
N ASP A 663 -6.97 9.29 8.99
CA ASP A 663 -8.12 8.97 8.14
C ASP A 663 -9.26 8.29 8.92
N THR A 664 -9.40 8.77 10.16
CA THR A 664 -10.41 8.32 11.12
C THR A 664 -11.77 8.91 10.74
N GLU A 665 -12.82 8.10 10.82
CA GLU A 665 -14.20 8.55 10.58
C GLU A 665 -14.56 9.74 11.47
N GLN A 666 -15.15 10.78 10.88
CA GLN A 666 -15.53 12.00 11.59
C GLN A 666 -16.44 11.73 12.78
N SER A 667 -17.36 10.78 12.65
CA SER A 667 -18.26 10.38 13.74
C SER A 667 -17.52 9.81 14.95
N ALA A 668 -16.44 9.06 14.73
CA ALA A 668 -15.59 8.52 15.79
C ALA A 668 -14.81 9.64 16.52
N VAL A 669 -14.31 10.63 15.80
CA VAL A 669 -13.68 11.82 16.39
C VAL A 669 -14.69 12.60 17.25
N LEU A 670 -15.90 12.79 16.74
CA LEU A 670 -16.99 13.44 17.47
C LEU A 670 -17.42 12.64 18.72
N ASP A 671 -17.37 11.31 18.68
CA ASP A 671 -17.63 10.46 19.85
C ASP A 671 -16.64 10.76 20.98
N VAL A 672 -15.36 10.98 20.64
CA VAL A 672 -14.34 11.35 21.62
C VAL A 672 -14.55 12.80 22.13
N ILE A 673 -14.77 13.76 21.23
CA ILE A 673 -15.00 15.16 21.59
C ILE A 673 -16.17 15.31 22.55
N PHE A 674 -17.27 14.61 22.30
CA PHE A 674 -18.48 14.67 23.15
C PHE A 674 -18.45 13.71 24.35
N GLY A 675 -17.37 12.96 24.56
CA GLY A 675 -17.20 12.05 25.70
C GLY A 675 -18.06 10.79 25.64
N ARG A 676 -18.50 10.39 24.44
CA ARG A 676 -19.15 9.11 24.21
C ARG A 676 -18.16 7.95 24.18
N PHE A 677 -16.90 8.25 23.91
CA PHE A 677 -15.77 7.33 23.94
C PHE A 677 -14.54 8.03 24.55
N ALA A 678 -13.80 7.33 25.42
CA ALA A 678 -12.56 7.89 26.01
C ALA A 678 -11.40 7.77 25.02
N PRO A 679 -10.58 8.81 24.81
CA PRO A 679 -9.40 8.73 23.94
C PRO A 679 -8.38 7.77 24.55
N VAL A 680 -7.98 6.78 23.78
CA VAL A 680 -7.02 5.75 24.18
C VAL A 680 -5.83 5.64 23.22
N GLY A 681 -5.99 6.11 21.99
CA GLY A 681 -4.95 6.08 20.96
C GLY A 681 -3.65 6.75 21.39
N LYS A 682 -2.53 6.30 20.81
CA LYS A 682 -1.20 6.86 21.02
C LYS A 682 -0.55 7.17 19.68
N LEU A 683 0.26 8.26 19.63
CA LEU A 683 0.95 8.64 18.40
C LEU A 683 1.83 7.49 17.88
N PRO A 684 1.66 7.08 16.62
CA PRO A 684 2.52 6.10 15.96
C PRO A 684 3.76 6.74 15.32
N VAL A 685 3.86 8.08 15.37
CA VAL A 685 4.93 8.86 14.75
C VAL A 685 5.22 10.11 15.57
N THR A 686 6.50 10.50 15.64
CA THR A 686 6.95 11.75 16.26
C THR A 686 6.70 12.91 15.29
N LEU A 687 6.05 13.97 15.75
CA LEU A 687 5.85 15.20 14.97
C LEU A 687 7.07 16.11 15.10
N PRO A 688 7.63 16.62 13.99
CA PRO A 688 8.80 17.50 14.02
C PRO A 688 8.48 18.86 14.64
N ARG A 689 9.49 19.46 15.26
CA ARG A 689 9.36 20.74 15.97
C ARG A 689 9.06 21.91 15.04
N GLY A 690 9.67 21.93 13.84
CA GLY A 690 9.54 23.00 12.87
C GLY A 690 10.62 22.93 11.80
N ASP A 691 10.62 23.90 10.88
CA ASP A 691 11.54 24.00 9.74
C ASP A 691 13.03 23.82 10.12
N GLU A 692 13.45 24.26 11.33
CA GLU A 692 14.85 24.22 11.74
C GLU A 692 15.40 22.79 11.91
N VAL A 693 14.55 21.81 12.22
CA VAL A 693 14.98 20.41 12.33
C VAL A 693 14.89 19.67 11.00
N LEU A 694 14.26 20.28 10.01
CA LEU A 694 14.13 19.79 8.64
C LEU A 694 14.91 20.65 7.63
N ALA A 695 15.73 21.58 8.10
CA ALA A 695 16.54 22.46 7.26
C ALA A 695 17.50 21.64 6.38
N VAL A 696 17.59 22.01 5.10
CA VAL A 696 18.45 21.36 4.10
C VAL A 696 19.55 22.31 3.68
N ASP A 697 20.78 21.85 3.65
CA ASP A 697 21.92 22.65 3.20
C ASP A 697 22.01 22.76 1.68
N GLN A 698 23.03 23.50 1.19
CA GLN A 698 23.25 23.72 -0.25
C GLN A 698 23.61 22.42 -1.02
N GLN A 699 24.01 21.37 -0.32
CA GLN A 699 24.32 20.06 -0.86
C GLN A 699 23.11 19.13 -0.86
N GLY A 700 21.95 19.58 -0.38
CA GLY A 700 20.73 18.78 -0.27
C GLY A 700 20.67 17.90 0.97
N VAL A 701 21.55 18.13 1.96
CA VAL A 701 21.61 17.33 3.19
C VAL A 701 20.73 17.93 4.26
N CYS A 702 19.75 17.17 4.75
CA CYS A 702 18.89 17.57 5.86
C CYS A 702 19.66 17.50 7.20
N VAL A 703 19.40 18.44 8.10
CA VAL A 703 20.01 18.49 9.42
C VAL A 703 19.64 17.28 10.28
N SER A 704 18.42 16.76 10.14
CA SER A 704 18.02 15.48 10.76
C SER A 704 18.26 14.31 9.81
N PRO A 705 18.75 13.14 10.30
CA PRO A 705 18.98 12.00 9.44
C PRO A 705 17.68 11.48 8.81
N ASN A 706 17.72 11.17 7.52
CA ASN A 706 16.58 10.70 6.75
C ASN A 706 16.24 9.21 6.96
N ASP A 707 17.17 8.45 7.52
CA ASP A 707 17.14 6.99 7.66
C ASP A 707 16.93 6.49 9.10
N VAL A 708 16.67 7.42 10.01
CA VAL A 708 16.43 7.17 11.44
C VAL A 708 15.01 7.59 11.79
N PRO A 709 14.23 6.79 12.52
CA PRO A 709 12.89 7.16 12.96
C PRO A 709 12.90 8.35 13.95
N GLY A 710 11.80 9.10 13.97
CA GLY A 710 11.69 10.35 14.73
C GLY A 710 12.07 10.22 16.20
N TYR A 711 11.64 9.15 16.87
CA TYR A 711 11.92 8.89 18.28
C TYR A 711 13.42 8.71 18.60
N ASP A 712 14.27 8.44 17.62
CA ASP A 712 15.70 8.19 17.79
C ASP A 712 16.59 9.31 17.22
N LYS A 713 15.99 10.31 16.53
CA LYS A 713 16.72 11.39 15.84
C LYS A 713 17.52 12.28 16.78
N ASP A 714 17.06 12.52 18.01
CA ASP A 714 17.75 13.40 18.97
C ASP A 714 19.23 13.03 19.20
N LYS A 715 19.57 11.75 19.04
CA LYS A 715 20.95 11.25 19.16
C LYS A 715 21.91 11.79 18.10
N TYR A 716 21.36 12.17 16.97
CA TYR A 716 22.11 12.59 15.78
C TYR A 716 21.96 14.08 15.49
N MET A 717 21.14 14.80 16.29
CA MET A 717 20.90 16.21 16.12
C MET A 717 22.05 17.05 16.73
N PRO A 718 22.36 18.23 16.13
CA PRO A 718 23.32 19.17 16.69
C PRO A 718 22.94 19.59 18.11
N GLU A 719 23.93 19.73 19.00
CA GLU A 719 23.72 20.18 20.39
C GLU A 719 23.07 21.57 20.47
N SER A 720 23.32 22.44 19.46
CA SER A 720 22.71 23.79 19.38
C SER A 720 21.19 23.80 19.19
N LEU A 721 20.62 22.66 18.72
CA LEU A 721 19.17 22.51 18.55
C LEU A 721 18.50 21.79 19.72
N LYS A 722 19.27 21.25 20.67
CA LYS A 722 18.72 20.55 21.82
C LYS A 722 18.24 21.56 22.89
N ASP A 723 17.10 21.26 23.48
CA ASP A 723 16.55 21.98 24.60
C ASP A 723 17.16 21.52 25.94
N GLU A 724 16.65 22.03 27.04
CA GLU A 724 17.07 21.71 28.40
C GLU A 724 16.89 20.22 28.78
N ASN A 725 16.05 19.48 28.03
CA ASN A 725 15.79 18.05 28.21
C ASN A 725 16.60 17.17 27.23
N GLY A 726 17.48 17.79 26.43
CA GLY A 726 18.24 17.10 25.39
C GLY A 726 17.40 16.69 24.17
N LYS A 727 16.19 17.23 24.03
CA LYS A 727 15.29 17.00 22.89
C LYS A 727 15.51 18.08 21.83
N ALA A 728 15.59 17.65 20.59
CA ALA A 728 15.76 18.55 19.45
C ALA A 728 14.63 18.41 18.42
N TYR A 729 14.19 17.19 18.16
CA TYR A 729 13.36 16.87 17.00
C TYR A 729 11.86 17.03 17.26
N ALA A 730 11.36 16.50 18.38
CA ALA A 730 9.93 16.46 18.66
C ALA A 730 9.33 17.85 18.95
N TYR A 731 8.14 18.13 18.42
CA TYR A 731 7.36 19.32 18.77
C TYR A 731 7.01 19.30 20.25
N ARG A 732 7.20 20.46 20.92
CA ARG A 732 6.80 20.67 22.31
C ARG A 732 5.63 21.63 22.34
N ASP A 733 4.49 21.19 22.87
CA ASP A 733 3.27 22.00 22.95
C ASP A 733 3.35 23.11 23.99
N THR A 734 2.36 24.00 24.02
CA THR A 734 2.26 25.09 24.97
C THR A 734 2.07 24.65 26.43
N ALA A 735 1.72 23.40 26.70
CA ALA A 735 1.64 22.79 28.01
C ALA A 735 2.95 22.09 28.44
N GLY A 736 3.94 22.01 27.54
CA GLY A 736 5.25 21.42 27.79
C GLY A 736 5.37 19.94 27.42
N ASN A 737 4.36 19.34 26.77
CA ASN A 737 4.40 17.94 26.31
C ASN A 737 5.11 17.83 24.96
N TYR A 738 5.88 16.75 24.76
CA TYR A 738 6.46 16.43 23.46
C TYR A 738 5.52 15.51 22.67
N TYR A 739 5.25 15.86 21.40
CA TYR A 739 4.44 15.03 20.50
C TYR A 739 5.33 13.97 19.84
N GLU A 740 5.78 13.05 20.66
CA GLU A 740 6.66 11.95 20.25
C GLU A 740 5.93 10.60 20.20
N LEU A 741 6.60 9.60 19.67
CA LEU A 741 6.10 8.23 19.64
C LEU A 741 5.49 7.80 20.99
N ASN A 742 4.32 7.19 20.97
CA ASN A 742 3.55 6.76 22.16
C ASN A 742 2.91 7.88 22.99
N PHE A 743 3.04 9.13 22.58
CA PHE A 743 2.36 10.22 23.27
C PHE A 743 0.84 10.17 23.04
N GLY A 744 0.10 10.53 24.06
CA GLY A 744 -1.36 10.70 24.04
C GLY A 744 -1.86 10.84 25.47
N LEU A 745 -2.68 11.86 25.70
CA LEU A 745 -3.31 12.12 27.00
C LEU A 745 -4.49 11.16 27.24
N CYS A 746 -4.80 10.91 28.48
CA CYS A 746 -6.02 10.22 28.89
C CYS A 746 -6.95 11.24 29.60
N ILE A 747 -8.25 11.12 29.37
CA ILE A 747 -9.25 11.82 30.18
C ILE A 747 -9.54 10.93 31.38
N ILE A 748 -9.18 11.39 32.58
CA ILE A 748 -9.42 10.70 33.85
C ILE A 748 -10.83 11.01 34.32
#